data_d86445c37fbe7d7202ee056ab0a814dd
#
_entry.id   d86445c37fbe7d7202ee056ab0a814dd
#
_cell.length_a   1.000
_cell.length_b   1.000
_cell.length_c   1.000
_cell.angle_alpha   90.00
_cell.angle_beta   90.00
_cell.angle_gamma   90.00
#
_symmetry.space_group_name_H-M   'P 1'
#
loop_
_entity.id
_entity.type
_entity.pdbx_description
1 polymer ?
#
loop_
_entity_poly.entity_id
_entity_poly.type
_entity_poly.pdbx_seq_one_letter_code
_entity_poly.pdbx_strand_id
1 'polypeptide(L)'
;VTHRHEPRGASGRAERAVAEPIRGAVENGRVRRPSRDGLTIEQAAAIESPREFRLSPDGRRVAFTAEAAGARQIFLMPVRGGYPEQLTATEKPASDPQWSPDGRRIAFVCDEAIWMIEVEGSHQALVTQHPAGNRSPRWCTDGHQIAFISRRRGWDQLWVVDAPVPRRGRPATRPRSAEPAALTKTGVDIDDYVWSPDGRQIAATSQRLPDLLTSQIHIVDVATGQQRLIAGEVSWETGPRWLPDGSGLLMITDEDGWFQVVRVSVEGNERTALTTGRREHGEPGGGWGYVPLPSPDGKRFVCVEIHDGLVDLLVGEMACATGTDPLRAGESGSAVVSPFEGIWMAVGWLPDSSAILAIGSSDRQPDDLWLLPMPEAIAEGAKPRKLTRSLPTVVDTAHFAVGTRIAFEARDGLVVEGTLYLPASAVGEEATRVPCVIHSHGGPTHQALRDWLPFRQLVAEAGMAFLSVDFRGSTGYGREFRWANRGEWGHTDAFDVIDAAHWAAAQTWCDGRLAHYGASYGGYMTLCVLAEEPSLWRAGIDLYGDSDIAESYRHGDRPGRIDLERMMGKPDDPEAAPAYRRGSPLYRVERIEAPLLILHGRKDKRVSPLMTEKIVEALEIEGKHYQVHWYDDEPHGLKKRENGRDAWKRCLDFLRRHVLEQVDED
;
A
#
# COMPACT_ATOMS: atom_id res chain seq x y z
N VAL A 1 -48.47 18.32 15.58
CA VAL A 1 -47.92 18.13 16.92
C VAL A 1 -46.43 17.92 16.76
N THR A 2 -45.69 18.99 16.98
CA THR A 2 -44.24 19.12 16.87
C THR A 2 -43.59 18.50 18.11
N HIS A 3 -42.64 17.56 17.92
CA HIS A 3 -41.68 17.20 18.96
C HIS A 3 -40.27 17.57 18.46
N ARG A 4 -39.69 18.60 19.06
CA ARG A 4 -38.26 18.92 19.05
C ARG A 4 -37.55 17.93 19.96
N HIS A 5 -36.48 17.27 19.46
CA HIS A 5 -35.51 16.59 20.28
C HIS A 5 -34.24 17.45 20.36
N GLU A 6 -33.91 17.91 21.55
CA GLU A 6 -32.65 18.48 21.92
C GLU A 6 -31.57 17.39 22.06
N PRO A 7 -30.30 17.64 21.70
CA PRO A 7 -29.23 16.67 21.92
C PRO A 7 -28.71 16.82 23.37
N ARG A 8 -28.76 15.74 24.12
CA ARG A 8 -28.05 15.63 25.41
C ARG A 8 -26.57 15.33 25.16
N GLY A 9 -25.71 16.27 25.56
CA GLY A 9 -24.28 16.09 25.61
C GLY A 9 -23.89 15.02 26.66
N ALA A 10 -22.93 14.17 26.30
CA ALA A 10 -22.15 13.38 27.24
C ALA A 10 -20.67 13.55 26.90
N SER A 11 -20.04 14.50 27.59
CA SER A 11 -18.59 14.64 27.64
C SER A 11 -18.04 13.61 28.62
N GLY A 12 -17.31 12.65 28.11
CA GLY A 12 -16.44 11.75 28.88
C GLY A 12 -15.08 11.73 28.22
N ARG A 13 -14.31 12.81 28.39
CA ARG A 13 -12.87 12.78 28.09
C ARG A 13 -12.18 11.98 29.20
N ALA A 14 -11.68 10.79 28.85
CA ALA A 14 -10.64 10.15 29.63
C ALA A 14 -9.34 10.96 29.42
N GLU A 15 -8.84 11.57 30.48
CA GLU A 15 -7.53 12.23 30.51
C GLU A 15 -6.44 11.19 30.21
N ARG A 16 -5.83 11.29 29.04
CA ARG A 16 -4.58 10.57 28.75
C ARG A 16 -3.46 11.25 29.52
N ALA A 17 -2.78 10.49 30.35
CA ALA A 17 -1.57 10.91 31.05
C ALA A 17 -0.52 11.34 30.01
N VAL A 18 -0.13 12.61 30.08
CA VAL A 18 0.96 13.20 29.30
C VAL A 18 2.25 12.58 29.83
N ALA A 19 2.93 11.78 29.03
CA ALA A 19 4.25 11.26 29.34
C ALA A 19 5.25 12.43 29.41
N GLU A 20 5.92 12.59 30.53
CA GLU A 20 7.00 13.58 30.70
C GLU A 20 8.15 13.28 29.69
N PRO A 21 8.83 14.34 29.19
CA PRO A 21 9.96 14.15 28.28
C PRO A 21 11.13 13.49 29.02
N ILE A 22 11.63 12.40 28.46
CA ILE A 22 12.84 11.71 28.93
C ILE A 22 14.02 12.69 28.82
N ARG A 23 14.54 13.13 29.97
CA ARG A 23 15.77 13.92 30.06
C ARG A 23 16.94 13.05 29.61
N GLY A 24 17.61 13.44 28.52
CA GLY A 24 18.84 12.81 28.05
C GLY A 24 19.95 12.90 29.09
N ALA A 25 20.68 11.80 29.25
CA ALA A 25 21.86 11.70 30.11
C ALA A 25 22.98 12.63 29.57
N VAL A 26 23.47 13.50 30.43
CA VAL A 26 24.64 14.34 30.20
C VAL A 26 25.89 13.52 30.51
N GLU A 27 26.63 13.09 29.52
CA GLU A 27 28.01 12.66 29.69
C GLU A 27 28.95 13.67 28.99
N ASN A 28 29.87 14.21 29.82
CA ASN A 28 31.04 14.96 29.43
C ASN A 28 30.89 16.23 28.57
N GLY A 29 30.33 17.31 29.13
CA GLY A 29 30.81 18.70 28.99
C GLY A 29 31.03 19.29 27.58
N ARG A 30 30.64 18.65 26.51
CA ARG A 30 30.57 19.21 25.16
C ARG A 30 29.26 18.83 24.51
N VAL A 31 28.28 19.70 24.59
CA VAL A 31 27.10 19.68 23.72
C VAL A 31 27.64 19.80 22.28
N ARG A 32 27.71 18.68 21.55
CA ARG A 32 27.78 18.75 20.08
C ARG A 32 26.47 19.44 19.67
N ARG A 33 26.56 20.66 19.17
CA ARG A 33 25.47 21.27 18.44
C ARG A 33 25.12 20.27 17.33
N PRO A 34 23.84 19.84 17.19
CA PRO A 34 23.43 19.04 16.04
C PRO A 34 23.82 19.82 14.80
N SER A 35 24.36 19.13 13.79
CA SER A 35 24.57 19.71 12.48
C SER A 35 23.21 20.26 12.02
N ARG A 36 23.17 21.51 11.55
CA ARG A 36 21.96 22.19 11.06
C ARG A 36 21.47 21.62 9.71
N ASP A 37 21.99 20.48 9.29
CA ASP A 37 21.70 19.92 7.99
C ASP A 37 20.51 18.95 8.13
N GLY A 38 19.34 19.40 7.67
CA GLY A 38 18.13 18.58 7.55
C GLY A 38 18.33 17.37 6.62
N LEU A 39 17.25 16.65 6.31
CA LEU A 39 17.30 15.51 5.38
C LEU A 39 17.73 15.95 3.99
N THR A 40 18.85 15.42 3.48
CA THR A 40 19.27 15.66 2.09
C THR A 40 18.66 14.64 1.13
N ILE A 41 18.62 14.96 -0.16
CA ILE A 41 18.14 14.04 -1.20
C ILE A 41 19.01 12.77 -1.21
N GLU A 42 20.31 12.88 -1.03
CA GLU A 42 21.26 11.76 -0.97
C GLU A 42 20.98 10.86 0.24
N GLN A 43 20.73 11.44 1.41
CA GLN A 43 20.33 10.69 2.61
C GLN A 43 18.98 10.02 2.42
N ALA A 44 17.99 10.74 1.92
CA ALA A 44 16.65 10.22 1.63
C ALA A 44 16.71 9.03 0.65
N ALA A 45 17.48 9.17 -0.45
CA ALA A 45 17.69 8.11 -1.43
C ALA A 45 18.54 6.95 -0.88
N ALA A 46 19.35 7.17 0.16
CA ALA A 46 20.14 6.12 0.80
C ALA A 46 19.30 5.25 1.75
N ILE A 47 18.12 5.72 2.17
CA ILE A 47 17.23 4.94 3.02
C ILE A 47 16.60 3.84 2.20
N GLU A 48 16.87 2.61 2.57
CA GLU A 48 16.34 1.43 1.93
C GLU A 48 15.54 0.60 2.93
N SER A 49 14.28 0.38 2.61
CA SER A 49 13.41 -0.47 3.41
C SER A 49 13.37 -1.88 2.83
N PRO A 50 13.77 -2.90 3.60
CA PRO A 50 13.52 -4.29 3.23
C PRO A 50 12.03 -4.55 3.07
N ARG A 51 11.66 -5.48 2.17
CA ARG A 51 10.25 -5.78 1.84
C ARG A 51 9.99 -7.28 1.79
N GLU A 52 8.71 -7.65 1.64
CA GLU A 52 8.27 -9.03 1.39
C GLU A 52 8.76 -10.03 2.44
N PHE A 53 8.67 -9.64 3.71
CA PHE A 53 9.09 -10.48 4.81
C PHE A 53 8.25 -11.75 4.93
N ARG A 54 8.92 -12.88 5.17
CA ARG A 54 8.29 -14.19 5.40
C ARG A 54 8.99 -14.91 6.55
N LEU A 55 8.24 -15.24 7.58
CA LEU A 55 8.73 -16.02 8.71
C LEU A 55 8.93 -17.49 8.30
N SER A 56 10.03 -18.10 8.73
CA SER A 56 10.24 -19.54 8.53
C SER A 56 9.24 -20.36 9.37
N PRO A 57 8.87 -21.58 8.93
CA PRO A 57 7.90 -22.43 9.65
C PRO A 57 8.30 -22.74 11.10
N ASP A 58 9.60 -22.78 11.40
CA ASP A 58 10.13 -22.96 12.76
C ASP A 58 10.23 -21.69 13.60
N GLY A 59 9.85 -20.53 13.04
CA GLY A 59 9.90 -19.22 13.71
C GLY A 59 11.29 -18.67 13.97
N ARG A 60 12.36 -19.26 13.42
CA ARG A 60 13.74 -18.89 13.75
C ARG A 60 14.36 -17.90 12.79
N ARG A 61 13.91 -17.86 11.53
CA ARG A 61 14.47 -17.02 10.48
C ARG A 61 13.38 -16.25 9.75
N VAL A 62 13.77 -15.14 9.14
CA VAL A 62 12.93 -14.33 8.25
C VAL A 62 13.62 -14.27 6.89
N ALA A 63 12.90 -14.59 5.83
CA ALA A 63 13.29 -14.27 4.47
C ALA A 63 12.70 -12.91 4.09
N PHE A 64 13.44 -12.08 3.38
CA PHE A 64 12.97 -10.78 2.91
C PHE A 64 13.73 -10.36 1.65
N THR A 65 13.24 -9.35 0.97
CA THR A 65 13.93 -8.79 -0.19
C THR A 65 14.53 -7.42 0.14
N ALA A 66 15.76 -7.20 -0.32
CA ALA A 66 16.47 -5.93 -0.26
C ALA A 66 17.33 -5.75 -1.52
N GLU A 67 17.76 -4.52 -1.81
CA GLU A 67 18.60 -4.24 -2.96
C GLU A 67 20.04 -4.68 -2.68
N ALA A 68 20.66 -5.35 -3.66
CA ALA A 68 22.06 -5.66 -3.67
C ALA A 68 22.60 -5.67 -5.11
N ALA A 69 23.72 -4.98 -5.34
CA ALA A 69 24.37 -4.89 -6.65
C ALA A 69 23.44 -4.43 -7.80
N GLY A 70 22.49 -3.51 -7.50
CA GLY A 70 21.59 -2.92 -8.50
C GLY A 70 20.36 -3.77 -8.84
N ALA A 71 20.13 -4.87 -8.11
CA ALA A 71 18.91 -5.66 -8.23
C ALA A 71 18.41 -6.12 -6.85
N ARG A 72 17.10 -6.28 -6.72
CA ARG A 72 16.49 -6.81 -5.49
C ARG A 72 16.84 -8.28 -5.35
N GLN A 73 17.34 -8.68 -4.17
CA GLN A 73 17.76 -10.02 -3.83
C GLN A 73 17.05 -10.52 -2.57
N ILE A 74 17.02 -11.84 -2.37
CA ILE A 74 16.48 -12.46 -1.16
C ILE A 74 17.58 -12.58 -0.12
N PHE A 75 17.27 -12.18 1.10
CA PHE A 75 18.12 -12.28 2.28
C PHE A 75 17.45 -13.11 3.36
N LEU A 76 18.25 -13.70 4.23
CA LEU A 76 17.84 -14.41 5.43
C LEU A 76 18.38 -13.73 6.66
N MET A 77 17.56 -13.62 7.72
CA MET A 77 17.98 -13.06 9.00
C MET A 77 17.39 -13.88 10.16
N PRO A 78 18.14 -14.08 11.27
CA PRO A 78 17.56 -14.68 12.47
C PRO A 78 16.51 -13.77 13.11
N VAL A 79 15.36 -14.33 13.54
CA VAL A 79 14.32 -13.58 14.30
C VAL A 79 14.86 -13.00 15.61
N ARG A 80 15.91 -13.59 16.18
CA ARG A 80 16.59 -13.07 17.38
C ARG A 80 17.45 -11.84 17.12
N GLY A 81 17.53 -11.38 15.87
CA GLY A 81 18.43 -10.33 15.38
C GLY A 81 19.79 -10.92 14.95
N GLY A 82 20.54 -10.13 14.22
CA GLY A 82 21.81 -10.51 13.62
C GLY A 82 21.99 -9.87 12.25
N TYR A 83 23.08 -10.18 11.58
CA TYR A 83 23.32 -9.69 10.23
C TYR A 83 22.52 -10.52 9.23
N PRO A 84 21.89 -9.89 8.23
CA PRO A 84 21.25 -10.61 7.13
C PRO A 84 22.32 -11.26 6.23
N GLU A 85 22.01 -12.47 5.75
CA GLU A 85 22.81 -13.21 4.78
C GLU A 85 22.10 -13.17 3.43
N GLN A 86 22.79 -12.79 2.37
CA GLN A 86 22.24 -12.80 1.01
C GLN A 86 22.10 -14.26 0.52
N LEU A 87 20.89 -14.64 0.13
CA LEU A 87 20.62 -16.00 -0.36
C LEU A 87 20.67 -16.09 -1.88
N THR A 88 20.19 -15.08 -2.62
CA THR A 88 20.18 -15.06 -4.09
C THR A 88 21.17 -14.04 -4.64
N ALA A 89 21.73 -14.33 -5.83
CA ALA A 89 22.57 -13.44 -6.61
C ALA A 89 22.16 -13.52 -8.08
N THR A 90 20.93 -13.05 -8.37
CA THR A 90 20.34 -13.10 -9.71
C THR A 90 20.57 -11.78 -10.45
N GLU A 91 20.72 -11.83 -11.79
CA GLU A 91 20.84 -10.62 -12.61
C GLU A 91 19.53 -9.80 -12.66
N LYS A 92 18.40 -10.48 -12.54
CA LYS A 92 17.07 -9.86 -12.47
C LYS A 92 16.57 -9.84 -11.04
N PRO A 93 15.68 -8.92 -10.68
CA PRO A 93 15.13 -8.87 -9.33
C PRO A 93 14.48 -10.19 -8.90
N ALA A 94 14.84 -10.66 -7.70
CA ALA A 94 14.18 -11.75 -7.01
C ALA A 94 13.12 -11.17 -6.06
N SER A 95 11.92 -11.77 -6.04
CA SER A 95 10.76 -11.28 -5.27
C SER A 95 9.90 -12.43 -4.75
N ASP A 96 8.98 -12.11 -3.86
CA ASP A 96 7.97 -12.99 -3.28
C ASP A 96 8.54 -14.32 -2.74
N PRO A 97 9.49 -14.28 -1.79
CA PRO A 97 10.08 -15.47 -1.19
C PRO A 97 9.03 -16.25 -0.38
N GLN A 98 8.97 -17.57 -0.57
CA GLN A 98 8.03 -18.46 0.12
C GLN A 98 8.76 -19.69 0.67
N TRP A 99 8.72 -19.85 1.98
CA TRP A 99 9.33 -21.00 2.64
C TRP A 99 8.60 -22.30 2.30
N SER A 100 9.37 -23.37 2.05
CA SER A 100 8.81 -24.73 2.07
C SER A 100 8.41 -25.12 3.51
N PRO A 101 7.42 -26.01 3.70
CA PRO A 101 6.95 -26.39 5.04
C PRO A 101 8.03 -26.98 5.95
N ASP A 102 9.05 -27.60 5.37
CA ASP A 102 10.21 -28.15 6.09
C ASP A 102 11.30 -27.09 6.44
N GLY A 103 11.10 -25.83 6.01
CA GLY A 103 12.03 -24.74 6.24
C GLY A 103 13.39 -24.85 5.53
N ARG A 104 13.53 -25.76 4.55
CA ARG A 104 14.80 -26.04 3.86
C ARG A 104 14.95 -25.36 2.51
N ARG A 105 13.84 -24.93 1.91
CA ARG A 105 13.80 -24.35 0.58
C ARG A 105 12.97 -23.07 0.57
N ILE A 106 13.27 -22.21 -0.40
CA ILE A 106 12.48 -21.03 -0.70
C ILE A 106 12.09 -21.04 -2.17
N ALA A 107 10.79 -20.96 -2.47
CA ALA A 107 10.30 -20.64 -3.80
C ALA A 107 10.22 -19.14 -3.95
N PHE A 108 10.52 -18.59 -5.14
CA PHE A 108 10.53 -17.17 -5.40
C PHE A 108 10.29 -16.86 -6.89
N VAL A 109 9.99 -15.62 -7.19
CA VAL A 109 9.83 -15.11 -8.56
C VAL A 109 11.11 -14.41 -8.99
N CYS A 110 11.60 -14.73 -10.18
CA CYS A 110 12.67 -14.01 -10.85
C CYS A 110 12.41 -14.05 -12.36
N ASP A 111 12.42 -12.89 -13.02
CA ASP A 111 12.12 -12.73 -14.46
C ASP A 111 10.80 -13.40 -14.88
N GLU A 112 9.74 -13.17 -14.09
CA GLU A 112 8.39 -13.75 -14.29
C GLU A 112 8.35 -15.29 -14.30
N ALA A 113 9.43 -15.95 -13.88
CA ALA A 113 9.53 -17.39 -13.69
C ALA A 113 9.54 -17.72 -12.19
N ILE A 114 9.09 -18.95 -11.85
CA ILE A 114 9.18 -19.44 -10.48
C ILE A 114 10.44 -20.29 -10.36
N TRP A 115 11.24 -19.93 -9.39
CA TRP A 115 12.48 -20.59 -9.00
C TRP A 115 12.36 -21.15 -7.59
N MET A 116 13.23 -22.06 -7.27
CA MET A 116 13.42 -22.63 -5.95
C MET A 116 14.92 -22.62 -5.60
N ILE A 117 15.26 -22.28 -4.35
CA ILE A 117 16.63 -22.33 -3.84
C ILE A 117 16.63 -23.03 -2.48
N GLU A 118 17.69 -23.82 -2.22
CA GLU A 118 17.96 -24.36 -0.88
C GLU A 118 18.45 -23.23 0.04
N VAL A 119 18.03 -23.25 1.29
CA VAL A 119 18.34 -22.21 2.28
C VAL A 119 19.83 -22.12 2.57
N GLU A 120 20.58 -23.20 2.34
CA GLU A 120 22.06 -23.23 2.44
C GLU A 120 22.73 -22.62 1.19
N GLY A 121 21.95 -22.12 0.21
CA GLY A 121 22.45 -21.42 -0.99
C GLY A 121 23.08 -22.33 -2.05
N SER A 122 23.08 -23.64 -1.85
CA SER A 122 23.88 -24.57 -2.67
C SER A 122 23.23 -24.97 -4.00
N HIS A 123 21.91 -24.93 -4.11
CA HIS A 123 21.19 -25.41 -5.28
C HIS A 123 19.98 -24.54 -5.63
N GLN A 124 20.04 -23.92 -6.79
CA GLN A 124 18.90 -23.20 -7.39
C GLN A 124 18.32 -24.02 -8.56
N ALA A 125 17.00 -24.10 -8.66
CA ALA A 125 16.31 -24.81 -9.72
C ALA A 125 15.13 -24.00 -10.28
N LEU A 126 14.97 -24.00 -11.60
CA LEU A 126 13.78 -23.47 -12.26
C LEU A 126 12.61 -24.42 -11.99
N VAL A 127 11.51 -23.92 -11.43
CA VAL A 127 10.27 -24.67 -11.21
C VAL A 127 9.39 -24.60 -12.46
N THR A 128 9.07 -23.39 -12.90
CA THR A 128 8.25 -23.18 -14.12
C THR A 128 8.49 -21.80 -14.72
N GLN A 129 8.41 -21.73 -16.04
CA GLN A 129 8.52 -20.49 -16.82
C GLN A 129 7.46 -20.47 -17.92
N HIS A 130 6.90 -19.29 -18.19
CA HIS A 130 5.98 -19.10 -19.31
C HIS A 130 6.02 -17.63 -19.76
N PRO A 131 5.90 -17.32 -21.07
CA PRO A 131 5.93 -15.94 -21.57
C PRO A 131 4.85 -15.01 -21.03
N ALA A 132 3.73 -15.56 -20.55
CA ALA A 132 2.65 -14.80 -19.92
C ALA A 132 2.91 -14.49 -18.42
N GLY A 133 4.08 -14.84 -17.92
CA GLY A 133 4.48 -14.63 -16.54
C GLY A 133 3.86 -15.60 -15.54
N ASN A 134 4.49 -15.66 -14.37
CA ASN A 134 4.04 -16.41 -13.19
C ASN A 134 4.28 -15.57 -11.95
N ARG A 135 3.39 -15.65 -10.98
CA ARG A 135 3.46 -14.89 -9.73
C ARG A 135 2.90 -15.67 -8.54
N SER A 136 3.17 -15.17 -7.35
CA SER A 136 2.60 -15.65 -6.09
C SER A 136 2.77 -17.15 -5.86
N PRO A 137 4.02 -17.70 -5.91
CA PRO A 137 4.23 -19.11 -5.60
C PRO A 137 3.88 -19.41 -4.15
N ARG A 138 3.24 -20.55 -3.86
CA ARG A 138 2.97 -21.05 -2.50
C ARG A 138 3.07 -22.56 -2.44
N TRP A 139 3.82 -23.02 -1.45
CA TRP A 139 3.98 -24.44 -1.20
C TRP A 139 2.70 -25.07 -0.68
N CYS A 140 2.38 -26.25 -1.18
CA CYS A 140 1.46 -27.15 -0.49
C CYS A 140 2.04 -27.53 0.90
N THR A 141 1.18 -27.78 1.86
CA THR A 141 1.56 -28.09 3.24
C THR A 141 2.41 -29.35 3.40
N ASP A 142 2.34 -30.28 2.43
CA ASP A 142 3.20 -31.49 2.35
C ASP A 142 4.58 -31.23 1.71
N GLY A 143 4.80 -30.06 1.10
CA GLY A 143 6.07 -29.67 0.46
C GLY A 143 6.36 -30.35 -0.88
N HIS A 144 5.38 -31.07 -1.47
CA HIS A 144 5.55 -31.77 -2.76
C HIS A 144 5.12 -30.94 -3.96
N GLN A 145 4.22 -29.97 -3.78
CA GLN A 145 3.69 -29.14 -4.85
C GLN A 145 3.82 -27.66 -4.54
N ILE A 146 3.85 -26.86 -5.61
CA ILE A 146 3.80 -25.40 -5.57
C ILE A 146 2.61 -24.95 -6.41
N ALA A 147 1.67 -24.23 -5.81
CA ALA A 147 0.66 -23.49 -6.54
C ALA A 147 1.19 -22.10 -6.93
N PHE A 148 0.63 -21.52 -7.98
CA PHE A 148 1.02 -20.21 -8.47
C PHE A 148 -0.06 -19.63 -9.39
N ILE A 149 -0.02 -18.34 -9.64
CA ILE A 149 -0.92 -17.64 -10.57
C ILE A 149 -0.20 -17.42 -11.91
N SER A 150 -0.88 -17.72 -13.02
CA SER A 150 -0.34 -17.51 -14.38
C SER A 150 -1.42 -17.24 -15.41
N ARG A 151 -1.12 -16.33 -16.36
CA ARG A 151 -2.00 -15.97 -17.49
C ARG A 151 -1.86 -16.85 -18.73
N ARG A 152 -1.36 -18.07 -18.60
CA ARG A 152 -1.11 -18.99 -19.73
C ARG A 152 -2.30 -19.21 -20.66
N ARG A 153 -3.52 -18.93 -20.19
CA ARG A 153 -4.78 -19.05 -20.95
C ARG A 153 -5.55 -17.73 -21.03
N GLY A 154 -4.83 -16.58 -20.89
CA GLY A 154 -5.41 -15.24 -20.99
C GLY A 154 -6.08 -14.70 -19.73
N TRP A 155 -6.20 -15.50 -18.67
CA TRP A 155 -6.77 -15.16 -17.36
C TRP A 155 -5.77 -15.46 -16.27
N ASP A 156 -5.81 -14.70 -15.17
CA ASP A 156 -5.04 -15.00 -13.96
C ASP A 156 -5.61 -16.23 -13.26
N GLN A 157 -5.16 -17.41 -13.70
CA GLN A 157 -5.63 -18.68 -13.19
C GLN A 157 -4.67 -19.26 -12.15
N LEU A 158 -5.22 -20.07 -11.24
CA LEU A 158 -4.46 -20.86 -10.31
C LEU A 158 -3.95 -22.13 -11.00
N TRP A 159 -2.65 -22.37 -10.89
CA TRP A 159 -1.94 -23.51 -11.43
C TRP A 159 -1.21 -24.24 -10.31
N VAL A 160 -0.94 -25.52 -10.49
CA VAL A 160 -0.13 -26.34 -9.60
C VAL A 160 0.93 -27.09 -10.38
N VAL A 161 2.10 -27.26 -9.78
CA VAL A 161 3.23 -28.01 -10.33
C VAL A 161 3.94 -28.78 -9.24
N ASP A 162 4.48 -29.97 -9.55
CA ASP A 162 5.30 -30.71 -8.61
C ASP A 162 6.61 -29.97 -8.33
N ALA A 163 6.97 -29.87 -7.06
CA ALA A 163 8.20 -29.23 -6.62
C ALA A 163 9.43 -30.07 -7.04
N PRO A 164 10.50 -29.45 -7.56
CA PRO A 164 11.74 -30.15 -7.86
C PRO A 164 12.31 -30.83 -6.61
N VAL A 165 12.71 -32.10 -6.75
CA VAL A 165 13.34 -32.86 -5.67
C VAL A 165 14.86 -32.73 -5.80
N PRO A 166 15.57 -32.11 -4.83
CA PRO A 166 17.02 -32.06 -4.85
C PRO A 166 17.63 -33.47 -4.79
N ARG A 167 18.58 -33.76 -5.67
CA ARG A 167 19.35 -35.00 -5.62
C ARG A 167 20.70 -34.71 -5.00
N ARG A 168 21.04 -35.35 -3.87
CA ARG A 168 22.34 -35.24 -3.20
C ARG A 168 23.48 -35.44 -4.21
N GLY A 169 24.36 -34.42 -4.33
CA GLY A 169 25.62 -34.51 -5.08
C GLY A 169 25.52 -34.41 -6.61
N ARG A 170 24.39 -33.99 -7.16
CA ARG A 170 24.27 -33.65 -8.59
C ARG A 170 23.52 -32.32 -8.74
N PRO A 171 23.94 -31.45 -9.71
CA PRO A 171 23.09 -30.31 -10.07
C PRO A 171 21.66 -30.85 -10.33
N ALA A 172 20.66 -30.16 -9.83
CA ALA A 172 19.27 -30.49 -10.07
C ALA A 172 19.06 -30.57 -11.59
N THR A 173 19.22 -31.76 -12.16
CA THR A 173 18.79 -31.99 -13.54
C THR A 173 17.30 -31.75 -13.50
N ARG A 174 16.80 -30.83 -14.36
CA ARG A 174 15.35 -30.69 -14.59
C ARG A 174 14.74 -32.09 -14.44
N PRO A 175 13.87 -32.33 -13.44
CA PRO A 175 12.94 -33.42 -13.60
C PRO A 175 12.28 -33.15 -14.96
N ARG A 176 11.98 -34.13 -15.77
CA ARG A 176 10.99 -33.97 -16.86
C ARG A 176 9.85 -33.25 -16.16
N SER A 177 9.76 -31.93 -16.36
CA SER A 177 8.87 -31.06 -15.63
C SER A 177 7.48 -31.64 -15.80
N ALA A 178 6.86 -32.09 -14.71
CA ALA A 178 5.44 -32.29 -14.73
C ALA A 178 4.86 -30.98 -15.26
N GLU A 179 4.14 -31.04 -16.37
CA GLU A 179 3.52 -29.87 -16.97
C GLU A 179 2.59 -29.28 -15.90
N PRO A 180 2.65 -27.95 -15.63
CA PRO A 180 1.74 -27.35 -14.68
C PRO A 180 0.28 -27.61 -15.04
N ALA A 181 -0.52 -27.99 -14.06
CA ALA A 181 -1.96 -28.23 -14.22
C ALA A 181 -2.76 -27.02 -13.75
N ALA A 182 -3.74 -26.59 -14.55
CA ALA A 182 -4.67 -25.53 -14.15
C ALA A 182 -5.70 -26.08 -13.16
N LEU A 183 -5.85 -25.41 -12.03
CA LEU A 183 -6.86 -25.74 -11.01
C LEU A 183 -8.17 -24.96 -11.22
N THR A 184 -8.10 -23.74 -11.79
CA THR A 184 -9.27 -22.90 -12.00
C THR A 184 -9.64 -22.79 -13.48
N LYS A 185 -10.92 -22.55 -13.76
CA LYS A 185 -11.45 -22.38 -15.12
C LYS A 185 -11.13 -20.99 -15.69
N THR A 186 -11.20 -20.85 -17.01
CA THR A 186 -11.14 -19.55 -17.69
C THR A 186 -12.38 -18.70 -17.40
N GLY A 187 -12.26 -17.39 -17.47
CA GLY A 187 -13.36 -16.44 -17.24
C GLY A 187 -13.41 -15.81 -15.87
N VAL A 188 -12.46 -16.17 -14.98
CA VAL A 188 -12.34 -15.62 -13.62
C VAL A 188 -10.87 -15.33 -13.35
N ASP A 189 -10.55 -14.12 -12.91
CA ASP A 189 -9.21 -13.78 -12.45
C ASP A 189 -9.08 -14.10 -10.95
N ILE A 190 -7.99 -14.77 -10.58
CA ILE A 190 -7.62 -15.07 -9.19
C ILE A 190 -6.64 -13.99 -8.72
N ASP A 191 -7.00 -13.30 -7.64
CA ASP A 191 -6.17 -12.23 -7.05
C ASP A 191 -5.25 -12.75 -5.95
N ASP A 192 -5.79 -13.55 -5.04
CA ASP A 192 -5.08 -14.16 -3.91
C ASP A 192 -5.59 -15.58 -3.63
N TYR A 193 -4.77 -16.38 -2.92
CA TYR A 193 -5.17 -17.74 -2.55
C TYR A 193 -4.33 -18.27 -1.39
N VAL A 194 -4.82 -19.31 -0.70
CA VAL A 194 -4.14 -19.96 0.41
C VAL A 194 -4.50 -21.45 0.48
N TRP A 195 -3.50 -22.30 0.72
CA TRP A 195 -3.68 -23.74 0.94
C TRP A 195 -4.38 -24.03 2.26
N SER A 196 -5.26 -25.02 2.27
CA SER A 196 -5.79 -25.58 3.52
C SER A 196 -4.68 -26.27 4.34
N PRO A 197 -4.83 -26.36 5.67
CA PRO A 197 -3.83 -27.02 6.52
C PRO A 197 -3.53 -28.46 6.13
N ASP A 198 -4.49 -29.19 5.58
CA ASP A 198 -4.34 -30.58 5.11
C ASP A 198 -3.82 -30.68 3.66
N GLY A 199 -3.65 -29.57 2.94
CA GLY A 199 -3.16 -29.52 1.57
C GLY A 199 -4.12 -30.03 0.50
N ARG A 200 -5.39 -30.27 0.83
CA ARG A 200 -6.38 -30.82 -0.11
C ARG A 200 -7.19 -29.75 -0.83
N GLN A 201 -7.28 -28.58 -0.25
CA GLN A 201 -8.09 -27.49 -0.76
C GLN A 201 -7.29 -26.19 -0.83
N ILE A 202 -7.77 -25.26 -1.64
CA ILE A 202 -7.27 -23.90 -1.73
C ILE A 202 -8.46 -22.96 -1.59
N ALA A 203 -8.37 -21.99 -0.68
CA ALA A 203 -9.27 -20.84 -0.67
C ALA A 203 -8.70 -19.77 -1.59
N ALA A 204 -9.50 -19.25 -2.52
CA ALA A 204 -9.06 -18.29 -3.52
C ALA A 204 -10.03 -17.10 -3.62
N THR A 205 -9.47 -15.89 -3.66
CA THR A 205 -10.20 -14.66 -3.99
C THR A 205 -10.25 -14.50 -5.49
N SER A 206 -11.43 -14.20 -6.02
CA SER A 206 -11.63 -13.99 -7.44
C SER A 206 -12.50 -12.79 -7.73
N GLN A 207 -12.26 -12.15 -8.88
CA GLN A 207 -13.18 -11.18 -9.47
C GLN A 207 -13.93 -11.83 -10.63
N ARG A 208 -15.23 -11.55 -10.71
CA ARG A 208 -16.09 -12.08 -11.77
C ARG A 208 -16.56 -10.95 -12.69
N LEU A 209 -16.23 -11.05 -13.97
CA LEU A 209 -16.86 -10.19 -14.98
C LEU A 209 -18.31 -10.65 -15.25
N PRO A 210 -19.28 -9.75 -15.43
CA PRO A 210 -19.12 -8.29 -15.52
C PRO A 210 -19.23 -7.53 -14.18
N ASP A 211 -19.52 -8.20 -13.07
CA ASP A 211 -19.64 -7.54 -11.76
C ASP A 211 -18.24 -7.29 -11.16
N LEU A 212 -17.74 -6.08 -11.37
CA LEU A 212 -16.42 -5.65 -10.88
C LEU A 212 -16.49 -4.99 -9.49
N LEU A 213 -17.69 -4.85 -8.90
CA LEU A 213 -17.90 -4.21 -7.60
C LEU A 213 -17.85 -5.19 -6.44
N THR A 214 -17.88 -6.48 -6.75
CA THR A 214 -17.78 -7.55 -5.78
C THR A 214 -16.57 -8.41 -6.05
N SER A 215 -16.03 -9.03 -5.01
CA SER A 215 -15.08 -10.12 -5.13
C SER A 215 -15.59 -11.34 -4.34
N GLN A 216 -15.15 -12.52 -4.73
CA GLN A 216 -15.72 -13.77 -4.27
C GLN A 216 -14.64 -14.67 -3.68
N ILE A 217 -15.01 -15.44 -2.65
CA ILE A 217 -14.15 -16.48 -2.09
C ILE A 217 -14.67 -17.85 -2.53
N HIS A 218 -13.79 -18.59 -3.17
CA HIS A 218 -14.04 -19.97 -3.60
C HIS A 218 -13.14 -20.95 -2.88
N ILE A 219 -13.67 -22.13 -2.53
CA ILE A 219 -12.87 -23.29 -2.19
C ILE A 219 -12.67 -24.12 -3.46
N VAL A 220 -11.41 -24.40 -3.76
CA VAL A 220 -10.97 -25.23 -4.90
C VAL A 220 -10.44 -26.54 -4.36
N ASP A 221 -11.04 -27.67 -4.75
CA ASP A 221 -10.49 -29.00 -4.48
C ASP A 221 -9.31 -29.28 -5.42
N VAL A 222 -8.15 -29.57 -4.86
CA VAL A 222 -6.90 -29.67 -5.63
C VAL A 222 -6.86 -30.92 -6.53
N ALA A 223 -7.46 -32.02 -6.10
CA ALA A 223 -7.45 -33.28 -6.86
C ALA A 223 -8.39 -33.23 -8.06
N THR A 224 -9.53 -32.56 -7.93
CA THR A 224 -10.60 -32.55 -8.95
C THR A 224 -10.72 -31.22 -9.71
N GLY A 225 -10.19 -30.13 -9.16
CA GLY A 225 -10.38 -28.75 -9.67
C GLY A 225 -11.81 -28.24 -9.51
N GLN A 226 -12.66 -28.94 -8.72
CA GLN A 226 -14.00 -28.45 -8.41
C GLN A 226 -13.93 -27.20 -7.57
N GLN A 227 -14.77 -26.19 -7.91
CA GLN A 227 -14.85 -24.91 -7.23
C GLN A 227 -16.21 -24.74 -6.59
N ARG A 228 -16.24 -24.29 -5.35
CA ARG A 228 -17.44 -23.99 -4.60
C ARG A 228 -17.34 -22.57 -4.04
N LEU A 229 -18.31 -21.72 -4.36
CA LEU A 229 -18.46 -20.39 -3.78
C LEU A 229 -18.84 -20.51 -2.30
N ILE A 230 -18.20 -19.74 -1.44
CA ILE A 230 -18.52 -19.65 -0.01
C ILE A 230 -18.87 -18.24 0.48
N ALA A 231 -18.48 -17.21 -0.25
CA ALA A 231 -18.79 -15.82 0.10
C ALA A 231 -18.65 -14.88 -1.12
N GLY A 232 -19.33 -13.72 -1.10
CA GLY A 232 -19.17 -12.66 -2.10
C GLY A 232 -20.22 -12.64 -3.20
N GLU A 233 -21.49 -12.87 -2.85
CA GLU A 233 -22.61 -12.67 -3.81
C GLU A 233 -22.93 -11.18 -4.00
N VAL A 234 -22.83 -10.37 -2.93
CA VAL A 234 -23.28 -8.96 -2.89
C VAL A 234 -22.26 -7.98 -2.30
N SER A 235 -21.10 -8.46 -1.87
CA SER A 235 -20.08 -7.71 -1.15
C SER A 235 -18.67 -7.96 -1.70
N TRP A 236 -17.72 -7.13 -1.28
CA TRP A 236 -16.31 -7.32 -1.57
C TRP A 236 -15.69 -8.23 -0.51
N GLU A 237 -15.37 -9.46 -0.89
CA GLU A 237 -14.79 -10.47 -0.02
C GLU A 237 -13.34 -10.74 -0.41
N THR A 238 -12.40 -10.63 0.53
CA THR A 238 -10.96 -10.78 0.22
C THR A 238 -10.14 -11.32 1.38
N GLY A 239 -8.89 -11.67 1.09
CA GLY A 239 -7.88 -12.03 2.08
C GLY A 239 -8.19 -13.30 2.89
N PRO A 240 -8.63 -14.41 2.28
CA PRO A 240 -8.96 -15.62 3.03
C PRO A 240 -7.73 -16.20 3.73
N ARG A 241 -7.88 -16.61 4.97
CA ARG A 241 -6.87 -17.32 5.78
C ARG A 241 -7.51 -18.47 6.52
N TRP A 242 -7.00 -19.67 6.28
CA TRP A 242 -7.50 -20.87 6.95
C TRP A 242 -7.28 -20.80 8.45
N LEU A 243 -8.26 -21.24 9.21
CA LEU A 243 -8.07 -21.59 10.61
C LEU A 243 -7.11 -22.78 10.73
N PRO A 244 -6.28 -22.86 11.79
CA PRO A 244 -5.28 -23.93 11.91
C PRO A 244 -5.87 -25.34 11.92
N ASP A 245 -7.09 -25.51 12.40
CA ASP A 245 -7.81 -26.78 12.44
C ASP A 245 -8.54 -27.14 11.12
N GLY A 246 -8.51 -26.23 10.14
CA GLY A 246 -9.19 -26.41 8.85
C GLY A 246 -10.71 -26.25 8.87
N SER A 247 -11.31 -25.88 10.01
CA SER A 247 -12.77 -25.78 10.17
C SER A 247 -13.42 -24.62 9.43
N GLY A 248 -12.62 -23.60 9.05
CA GLY A 248 -13.12 -22.38 8.42
C GLY A 248 -12.02 -21.45 7.98
N LEU A 249 -12.42 -20.24 7.65
CA LEU A 249 -11.57 -19.14 7.19
C LEU A 249 -11.81 -17.88 8.04
N LEU A 250 -10.75 -17.10 8.22
CA LEU A 250 -10.85 -15.66 8.40
C LEU A 250 -10.81 -14.98 7.05
N MET A 251 -11.56 -13.91 6.88
CA MET A 251 -11.54 -13.08 5.69
C MET A 251 -12.05 -11.67 5.99
N ILE A 252 -11.93 -10.77 5.03
CA ILE A 252 -12.42 -9.41 5.11
C ILE A 252 -13.64 -9.28 4.22
N THR A 253 -14.66 -8.56 4.70
CA THR A 253 -15.89 -8.24 3.97
C THR A 253 -16.27 -6.78 4.14
N ASP A 254 -16.84 -6.16 3.12
CA ASP A 254 -17.46 -4.84 3.23
C ASP A 254 -19.01 -4.90 3.27
N GLU A 255 -19.60 -6.02 3.67
CA GLU A 255 -21.05 -6.26 3.67
C GLU A 255 -21.83 -5.14 4.37
N ASP A 256 -21.34 -4.67 5.51
CA ASP A 256 -21.93 -3.57 6.30
C ASP A 256 -21.47 -2.17 5.86
N GLY A 257 -20.83 -2.05 4.70
CA GLY A 257 -20.31 -0.80 4.18
C GLY A 257 -18.90 -0.42 4.66
N TRP A 258 -18.29 -1.20 5.55
CA TRP A 258 -16.93 -1.05 6.06
C TRP A 258 -16.23 -2.39 6.01
N PHE A 259 -14.94 -2.43 5.74
CA PHE A 259 -14.20 -3.69 5.75
C PHE A 259 -14.07 -4.23 7.17
N GLN A 260 -14.69 -5.36 7.41
CA GLN A 260 -14.72 -6.05 8.70
C GLN A 260 -14.11 -7.45 8.59
N VAL A 261 -13.51 -7.92 9.68
CA VAL A 261 -13.03 -9.31 9.80
C VAL A 261 -14.20 -10.21 10.15
N VAL A 262 -14.36 -11.27 9.38
CA VAL A 262 -15.35 -12.32 9.63
C VAL A 262 -14.71 -13.69 9.65
N ARG A 263 -15.28 -14.58 10.46
CA ARG A 263 -15.02 -16.01 10.42
C ARG A 263 -16.14 -16.70 9.66
N VAL A 264 -15.78 -17.57 8.72
CA VAL A 264 -16.74 -18.32 7.89
C VAL A 264 -16.40 -19.81 7.96
N SER A 265 -17.39 -20.68 8.15
CA SER A 265 -17.19 -22.15 8.08
C SER A 265 -16.77 -22.58 6.66
N VAL A 266 -16.10 -23.72 6.55
CA VAL A 266 -15.71 -24.27 5.23
C VAL A 266 -16.92 -24.46 4.32
N GLU A 267 -18.05 -24.83 4.87
CA GLU A 267 -19.32 -25.01 4.13
C GLU A 267 -19.92 -23.69 3.67
N GLY A 268 -19.53 -22.55 4.27
CA GLY A 268 -20.04 -21.21 3.96
C GLY A 268 -21.39 -20.88 4.62
N ASN A 269 -21.92 -21.77 5.46
CA ASN A 269 -23.27 -21.65 6.07
C ASN A 269 -23.24 -20.98 7.47
N GLU A 270 -22.09 -20.87 8.10
CA GLU A 270 -21.91 -20.19 9.38
C GLU A 270 -20.94 -19.01 9.20
N ARG A 271 -21.40 -17.82 9.56
CA ARG A 271 -20.65 -16.58 9.46
C ARG A 271 -20.73 -15.82 10.77
N THR A 272 -19.59 -15.39 11.29
CA THR A 272 -19.49 -14.64 12.53
C THR A 272 -18.62 -13.41 12.30
N ALA A 273 -19.16 -12.21 12.54
CA ALA A 273 -18.37 -10.98 12.54
C ALA A 273 -17.45 -10.98 13.78
N LEU A 274 -16.17 -10.72 13.57
CA LEU A 274 -15.18 -10.58 14.62
C LEU A 274 -14.84 -9.12 14.91
N THR A 275 -15.06 -8.23 13.95
CA THR A 275 -14.96 -6.78 14.10
C THR A 275 -16.21 -6.11 13.57
N THR A 276 -16.52 -4.89 14.04
CA THR A 276 -17.65 -4.07 13.58
C THR A 276 -17.36 -2.58 13.76
N GLY A 277 -18.25 -1.74 13.23
CA GLY A 277 -18.22 -0.30 13.43
C GLY A 277 -17.79 0.45 12.17
N ARG A 278 -17.55 1.76 12.35
CA ARG A 278 -17.19 2.66 11.25
C ARG A 278 -15.69 2.89 11.17
N ARG A 279 -14.94 1.78 11.10
CA ARG A 279 -13.50 1.74 10.82
C ARG A 279 -13.20 0.54 9.94
N GLU A 280 -12.18 0.67 9.11
CA GLU A 280 -11.73 -0.42 8.25
C GLU A 280 -10.79 -1.36 9.02
N HIS A 281 -11.10 -2.64 9.02
CA HIS A 281 -10.25 -3.69 9.63
C HIS A 281 -9.51 -4.52 8.58
N GLY A 282 -9.15 -3.89 7.48
CA GLY A 282 -8.45 -4.43 6.35
C GLY A 282 -8.63 -3.54 5.13
N GLU A 283 -7.95 -3.87 4.03
CA GLU A 283 -8.04 -3.11 2.77
C GLU A 283 -7.98 -4.06 1.58
N PRO A 284 -8.85 -3.89 0.56
CA PRO A 284 -8.77 -4.64 -0.68
C PRO A 284 -7.51 -4.21 -1.44
N GLY A 285 -6.67 -5.17 -1.82
CA GLY A 285 -5.44 -4.90 -2.55
C GLY A 285 -4.28 -4.40 -1.70
N GLY A 286 -4.46 -4.19 -0.39
CA GLY A 286 -3.43 -3.70 0.55
C GLY A 286 -2.28 -4.67 0.83
N GLY A 287 -2.12 -5.71 0.02
CA GLY A 287 -1.05 -6.69 0.17
C GLY A 287 -1.23 -7.61 1.39
N TRP A 288 -0.19 -8.35 1.71
CA TRP A 288 -0.21 -9.41 2.73
C TRP A 288 -0.42 -8.90 4.16
N GLY A 289 -0.10 -7.65 4.45
CA GLY A 289 -0.08 -7.10 5.81
C GLY A 289 -1.43 -6.60 6.33
N TYR A 290 -2.42 -6.42 5.45
CA TYR A 290 -3.74 -5.88 5.83
C TYR A 290 -4.82 -6.96 5.92
N VAL A 291 -4.47 -8.23 5.88
CA VAL A 291 -5.39 -9.35 6.01
C VAL A 291 -5.32 -9.94 7.43
N PRO A 292 -6.43 -10.49 7.97
CA PRO A 292 -6.42 -11.08 9.30
C PRO A 292 -5.61 -12.37 9.30
N LEU A 293 -4.82 -12.59 10.36
CA LEU A 293 -4.02 -13.80 10.53
C LEU A 293 -4.44 -14.53 11.82
N PRO A 294 -4.93 -15.78 11.74
CA PRO A 294 -5.21 -16.57 12.94
C PRO A 294 -3.90 -16.94 13.64
N SER A 295 -3.91 -16.99 14.97
CA SER A 295 -2.79 -17.51 15.75
C SER A 295 -2.63 -19.03 15.51
N PRO A 296 -1.40 -19.58 15.58
CA PRO A 296 -1.17 -21.01 15.38
C PRO A 296 -1.96 -21.93 16.33
N ASP A 297 -2.26 -21.48 17.53
CA ASP A 297 -3.08 -22.19 18.52
C ASP A 297 -4.60 -22.07 18.29
N GLY A 298 -5.01 -21.28 17.28
CA GLY A 298 -6.41 -21.07 16.90
C GLY A 298 -7.24 -20.26 17.89
N LYS A 299 -6.63 -19.65 18.91
CA LYS A 299 -7.38 -18.93 19.95
C LYS A 299 -7.58 -17.47 19.65
N ARG A 300 -6.64 -16.86 18.92
CA ARG A 300 -6.61 -15.42 18.62
C ARG A 300 -6.44 -15.16 17.13
N PHE A 301 -6.64 -13.93 16.76
CA PHE A 301 -6.27 -13.40 15.45
C PHE A 301 -5.63 -12.02 15.61
N VAL A 302 -4.84 -11.62 14.62
CA VAL A 302 -4.38 -10.25 14.45
C VAL A 302 -4.98 -9.69 13.18
N CYS A 303 -5.46 -8.45 13.23
CA CYS A 303 -5.89 -7.68 12.08
C CYS A 303 -5.39 -6.23 12.19
N VAL A 304 -5.65 -5.42 11.20
CA VAL A 304 -5.42 -3.98 11.24
C VAL A 304 -6.70 -3.23 11.59
N GLU A 305 -6.55 -2.03 12.14
CA GLU A 305 -7.59 -1.01 12.21
C GLU A 305 -7.05 0.26 11.56
N ILE A 306 -7.75 0.78 10.56
CA ILE A 306 -7.38 1.96 9.80
C ILE A 306 -8.20 3.15 10.29
N HIS A 307 -7.53 4.22 10.72
CA HIS A 307 -8.17 5.44 11.23
C HIS A 307 -7.20 6.62 11.20
N ASP A 308 -7.68 7.81 10.99
CA ASP A 308 -6.91 9.07 11.10
C ASP A 308 -5.57 9.06 10.33
N GLY A 309 -5.51 8.36 9.18
CA GLY A 309 -4.27 8.16 8.41
C GLY A 309 -3.26 7.23 9.09
N LEU A 310 -3.66 6.50 10.13
CA LEU A 310 -2.87 5.50 10.87
C LEU A 310 -3.39 4.10 10.58
N VAL A 311 -2.56 3.12 10.83
CA VAL A 311 -2.90 1.69 10.79
C VAL A 311 -2.37 1.03 12.04
N ASP A 312 -3.25 0.64 12.94
CA ASP A 312 -2.91 -0.08 14.17
C ASP A 312 -3.06 -1.60 13.99
N LEU A 313 -2.28 -2.37 14.73
CA LEU A 313 -2.48 -3.81 14.87
C LEU A 313 -3.35 -4.12 16.09
N LEU A 314 -4.46 -4.81 15.86
CA LEU A 314 -5.35 -5.33 16.88
C LEU A 314 -5.18 -6.83 17.04
N VAL A 315 -5.07 -7.30 18.27
CA VAL A 315 -5.16 -8.72 18.60
C VAL A 315 -6.53 -8.97 19.24
N GLY A 316 -7.30 -9.88 18.67
CA GLY A 316 -8.62 -10.28 19.15
C GLY A 316 -8.73 -11.76 19.43
N GLU A 317 -9.72 -12.15 20.26
CA GLU A 317 -10.04 -13.54 20.58
C GLU A 317 -10.93 -14.17 19.50
N MET A 318 -10.63 -15.42 19.11
CA MET A 318 -11.44 -16.17 18.13
C MET A 318 -12.79 -16.62 18.69
N ALA A 319 -12.86 -16.86 19.97
CA ALA A 319 -14.10 -17.15 20.68
C ALA A 319 -14.78 -15.83 21.01
N CYS A 320 -15.52 -15.26 20.07
CA CYS A 320 -16.54 -14.28 20.43
C CYS A 320 -17.57 -15.03 21.28
N ALA A 321 -17.64 -14.74 22.58
CA ALA A 321 -18.67 -15.31 23.44
C ALA A 321 -20.02 -14.96 22.83
N THR A 322 -20.86 -15.95 22.61
CA THR A 322 -22.25 -15.77 22.17
C THR A 322 -22.91 -14.73 23.09
N GLY A 323 -23.09 -13.50 22.57
CA GLY A 323 -23.76 -12.41 23.31
C GLY A 323 -22.90 -11.19 23.68
N THR A 324 -21.61 -11.14 23.32
CA THR A 324 -20.82 -9.91 23.41
C THR A 324 -20.70 -9.25 22.04
N ASP A 325 -20.79 -7.91 22.01
CA ASP A 325 -20.61 -7.14 20.77
C ASP A 325 -19.25 -7.48 20.13
N PRO A 326 -19.19 -7.54 18.78
CA PRO A 326 -17.93 -7.69 18.05
C PRO A 326 -16.92 -6.60 18.44
N LEU A 327 -15.63 -6.90 18.27
CA LEU A 327 -14.53 -6.08 18.77
C LEU A 327 -14.59 -4.64 18.24
N ARG A 328 -14.43 -3.69 19.18
CA ARG A 328 -14.04 -2.30 18.88
C ARG A 328 -12.73 -2.02 19.60
N ALA A 329 -11.88 -1.18 19.02
CA ALA A 329 -10.64 -0.79 19.66
C ALA A 329 -10.90 -0.22 21.09
N GLY A 330 -10.27 -0.82 22.10
CA GLY A 330 -10.40 -0.42 23.51
C GLY A 330 -11.61 -1.00 24.27
N GLU A 331 -12.44 -1.86 23.65
CA GLU A 331 -13.47 -2.63 24.35
C GLU A 331 -12.96 -4.02 24.77
N SER A 332 -13.63 -4.65 25.73
CA SER A 332 -13.19 -5.93 26.31
C SER A 332 -13.05 -7.02 25.24
N GLY A 333 -11.82 -7.51 25.02
CA GLY A 333 -11.50 -8.59 24.07
C GLY A 333 -10.56 -8.21 22.92
N SER A 334 -10.21 -6.93 22.75
CA SER A 334 -9.19 -6.49 21.80
C SER A 334 -8.09 -5.68 22.46
N ALA A 335 -6.86 -5.83 21.98
CA ALA A 335 -5.72 -5.04 22.41
C ALA A 335 -4.95 -4.49 21.21
N VAL A 336 -4.65 -3.17 21.24
CA VAL A 336 -3.71 -2.55 20.34
C VAL A 336 -2.30 -2.96 20.75
N VAL A 337 -1.53 -3.52 19.81
CA VAL A 337 -0.14 -3.96 20.04
C VAL A 337 0.89 -3.09 19.33
N SER A 338 0.46 -2.05 18.61
CA SER A 338 1.32 -1.06 17.92
C SER A 338 2.13 -0.25 18.97
N PRO A 339 3.48 -0.27 18.94
CA PRO A 339 4.30 0.44 19.92
C PRO A 339 4.28 1.96 19.82
N PHE A 340 3.90 2.51 18.66
CA PHE A 340 3.84 3.95 18.36
C PHE A 340 2.79 4.23 17.29
N GLU A 341 2.36 5.47 17.18
CA GLU A 341 1.49 5.93 16.08
C GLU A 341 2.22 5.81 14.74
N GLY A 342 1.61 5.13 13.77
CA GLY A 342 2.20 4.89 12.46
C GLY A 342 1.40 3.89 11.66
N ILE A 343 2.08 3.25 10.73
CA ILE A 343 1.53 2.24 9.86
C ILE A 343 2.10 0.89 10.25
N TRP A 344 1.22 -0.02 10.63
CA TRP A 344 1.60 -1.35 11.07
C TRP A 344 0.98 -2.44 10.21
N MET A 345 1.78 -3.46 9.86
CA MET A 345 1.35 -4.62 9.08
C MET A 345 1.86 -5.91 9.72
N ALA A 346 0.98 -6.88 9.94
CA ALA A 346 1.37 -8.18 10.43
C ALA A 346 2.06 -9.01 9.33
N VAL A 347 3.23 -9.58 9.65
CA VAL A 347 3.94 -10.54 8.79
C VAL A 347 3.56 -11.97 9.14
N GLY A 348 3.39 -12.27 10.44
CA GLY A 348 3.01 -13.58 10.91
C GLY A 348 3.20 -13.75 12.41
N TRP A 349 2.59 -14.78 12.95
CA TRP A 349 2.74 -15.23 14.32
C TRP A 349 3.97 -16.09 14.50
N LEU A 350 4.65 -16.01 15.64
CA LEU A 350 5.57 -17.08 16.03
C LEU A 350 4.80 -18.40 16.21
N PRO A 351 5.42 -19.57 15.93
CA PRO A 351 4.73 -20.86 15.97
C PRO A 351 4.11 -21.21 17.34
N ASP A 352 4.63 -20.66 18.41
CA ASP A 352 4.13 -20.81 19.78
C ASP A 352 3.07 -19.77 20.18
N SER A 353 2.62 -18.95 19.24
CA SER A 353 1.64 -17.87 19.45
C SER A 353 2.07 -16.79 20.46
N SER A 354 3.36 -16.73 20.84
CA SER A 354 3.88 -15.83 21.89
C SER A 354 4.13 -14.39 21.42
N ALA A 355 4.27 -14.18 20.10
CA ALA A 355 4.56 -12.88 19.53
C ALA A 355 4.16 -12.80 18.05
N ILE A 356 4.06 -11.57 17.56
CA ILE A 356 3.80 -11.24 16.16
C ILE A 356 5.05 -10.59 15.56
N LEU A 357 5.45 -11.08 14.37
CA LEU A 357 6.39 -10.38 13.52
C LEU A 357 5.60 -9.36 12.69
N ALA A 358 6.02 -8.10 12.72
CA ALA A 358 5.30 -7.01 12.07
C ALA A 358 6.27 -6.01 11.41
N ILE A 359 5.78 -5.29 10.43
CA ILE A 359 6.43 -4.12 9.84
C ILE A 359 5.80 -2.89 10.47
N GLY A 360 6.63 -1.93 10.87
CA GLY A 360 6.16 -0.65 11.39
C GLY A 360 6.91 0.52 10.79
N SER A 361 6.18 1.56 10.37
CA SER A 361 6.70 2.84 9.89
C SER A 361 5.89 4.02 10.43
N SER A 362 6.40 5.24 10.24
CA SER A 362 5.70 6.46 10.62
C SER A 362 6.21 7.64 9.81
N ASP A 363 5.66 8.82 10.04
CA ASP A 363 6.16 10.08 9.48
C ASP A 363 7.67 10.28 9.66
N ARG A 364 8.27 9.70 10.71
CA ARG A 364 9.66 9.92 11.13
C ARG A 364 10.58 8.73 10.95
N GLN A 365 10.05 7.58 10.58
CA GLN A 365 10.88 6.39 10.38
C GLN A 365 10.34 5.51 9.26
N PRO A 366 11.25 4.99 8.40
CA PRO A 366 10.90 4.06 7.34
C PRO A 366 10.44 2.72 7.90
N ASP A 367 9.94 1.87 6.99
CA ASP A 367 9.57 0.50 7.30
C ASP A 367 10.72 -0.25 7.97
N ASP A 368 10.45 -0.78 9.13
CA ASP A 368 11.35 -1.67 9.86
C ASP A 368 10.60 -2.88 10.40
N LEU A 369 11.31 -3.98 10.52
CA LEU A 369 10.78 -5.22 11.06
C LEU A 369 10.85 -5.21 12.59
N TRP A 370 9.76 -5.64 13.21
CA TRP A 370 9.58 -5.69 14.66
C TRP A 370 9.09 -7.05 15.13
N LEU A 371 9.45 -7.40 16.32
CA LEU A 371 8.84 -8.50 17.08
C LEU A 371 8.01 -7.91 18.23
N LEU A 372 6.71 -8.14 18.18
CA LEU A 372 5.72 -7.59 19.10
C LEU A 372 5.24 -8.70 20.05
N PRO A 373 5.58 -8.64 21.36
CA PRO A 373 5.06 -9.57 22.35
C PRO A 373 3.54 -9.42 22.51
N MET A 374 2.89 -10.45 23.03
CA MET A 374 1.48 -10.40 23.36
C MET A 374 1.17 -9.43 24.50
N PRO A 375 -0.07 -8.88 24.58
CA PRO A 375 -0.46 -7.88 25.58
C PRO A 375 -0.15 -8.31 27.03
N GLU A 376 -0.40 -9.56 27.37
CA GLU A 376 -0.11 -10.12 28.69
C GLU A 376 1.40 -10.09 29.01
N ALA A 377 2.24 -10.46 28.05
CA ALA A 377 3.69 -10.41 28.21
C ALA A 377 4.20 -8.96 28.32
N ILE A 378 3.58 -8.01 27.60
CA ILE A 378 3.88 -6.57 27.73
C ILE A 378 3.54 -6.09 29.14
N ALA A 379 2.40 -6.51 29.70
CA ALA A 379 2.01 -6.20 31.08
C ALA A 379 3.00 -6.76 32.12
N GLU A 380 3.66 -7.87 31.80
CA GLU A 380 4.74 -8.48 32.60
C GLU A 380 6.13 -7.87 32.36
N GLY A 381 6.23 -6.86 31.48
CA GLY A 381 7.47 -6.11 31.26
C GLY A 381 8.23 -6.49 29.97
N ALA A 382 7.70 -7.38 29.12
CA ALA A 382 8.25 -7.62 27.79
C ALA A 382 8.13 -6.36 26.94
N LYS A 383 9.10 -6.11 26.07
CA LYS A 383 9.13 -4.92 25.22
C LYS A 383 9.12 -5.30 23.74
N PRO A 384 8.41 -4.54 22.87
CA PRO A 384 8.57 -4.61 21.44
C PRO A 384 10.04 -4.47 21.05
N ARG A 385 10.48 -5.27 20.07
CA ARG A 385 11.86 -5.30 19.65
C ARG A 385 12.01 -5.03 18.17
N LYS A 386 12.71 -3.96 17.83
CA LYS A 386 13.08 -3.60 16.46
C LYS A 386 14.18 -4.53 15.97
N LEU A 387 13.97 -5.19 14.81
CA LEU A 387 14.88 -6.19 14.25
C LEU A 387 15.74 -5.62 13.11
N THR A 388 15.21 -4.65 12.35
CA THR A 388 15.96 -3.94 11.29
C THR A 388 16.09 -2.46 11.64
N ARG A 389 16.99 -1.76 10.96
CA ARG A 389 17.21 -0.32 11.13
C ARG A 389 17.50 0.29 9.76
N SER A 390 16.42 0.66 9.06
CA SER A 390 16.50 1.22 7.70
C SER A 390 16.98 2.67 7.70
N LEU A 391 16.70 3.43 8.78
CA LEU A 391 17.17 4.80 8.92
C LEU A 391 18.63 4.84 9.38
N PRO A 392 19.53 5.48 8.60
CA PRO A 392 20.92 5.69 9.02
C PRO A 392 21.02 6.51 10.31
N THR A 393 21.95 6.14 11.20
CA THR A 393 22.13 6.83 12.51
C THR A 393 22.59 8.29 12.40
N VAL A 394 23.06 8.70 11.23
CA VAL A 394 23.47 10.09 10.96
C VAL A 394 22.29 11.02 10.62
N VAL A 395 21.11 10.47 10.36
CA VAL A 395 19.90 11.24 10.08
C VAL A 395 19.23 11.60 11.40
N ASP A 396 19.13 12.90 11.69
CA ASP A 396 18.38 13.40 12.85
C ASP A 396 16.92 13.59 12.47
N THR A 397 16.04 12.83 13.12
CA THR A 397 14.59 12.89 12.89
C THR A 397 13.85 13.89 13.80
N ALA A 398 14.56 14.59 14.66
CA ALA A 398 13.93 15.52 15.63
C ALA A 398 13.20 16.66 14.92
N HIS A 399 13.67 17.05 13.75
CA HIS A 399 13.13 18.15 12.95
C HIS A 399 12.14 17.70 11.86
N PHE A 400 11.89 16.43 11.71
CA PHE A 400 10.96 15.93 10.70
C PHE A 400 9.55 16.42 10.97
N ALA A 401 8.87 16.85 9.92
CA ALA A 401 7.47 17.24 9.99
C ALA A 401 6.60 16.02 10.38
N VAL A 402 5.66 16.27 11.28
CA VAL A 402 4.70 15.26 11.77
C VAL A 402 3.33 15.61 11.24
N GLY A 403 2.64 14.59 10.74
CA GLY A 403 1.30 14.74 10.20
C GLY A 403 0.27 15.13 11.26
N THR A 404 -0.52 16.14 10.96
CA THR A 404 -1.70 16.53 11.72
C THR A 404 -2.93 16.31 10.87
N ARG A 405 -3.90 15.58 11.38
CA ARG A 405 -5.17 15.37 10.66
C ARG A 405 -5.94 16.68 10.60
N ILE A 406 -6.49 16.95 9.43
CA ILE A 406 -7.41 18.05 9.17
C ILE A 406 -8.67 17.52 8.51
N ALA A 407 -9.75 18.28 8.62
CA ALA A 407 -10.99 18.03 7.90
C ALA A 407 -11.56 19.36 7.42
N PHE A 408 -12.21 19.35 6.28
CA PHE A 408 -12.93 20.49 5.73
C PHE A 408 -14.19 20.01 5.01
N GLU A 409 -15.15 20.91 4.85
CA GLU A 409 -16.34 20.64 4.08
C GLU A 409 -16.12 21.06 2.62
N ALA A 410 -16.24 20.11 1.68
CA ALA A 410 -16.20 20.38 0.26
C ALA A 410 -17.43 21.18 -0.19
N ARG A 411 -17.38 21.78 -1.37
CA ARG A 411 -18.45 22.65 -1.93
C ARG A 411 -19.84 22.03 -2.01
N ASP A 412 -19.94 20.71 -1.97
CA ASP A 412 -21.19 19.94 -2.00
C ASP A 412 -21.61 19.41 -0.61
N GLY A 413 -20.87 19.78 0.45
CA GLY A 413 -21.14 19.38 1.83
C GLY A 413 -20.52 18.06 2.26
N LEU A 414 -19.74 17.39 1.38
CA LEU A 414 -18.99 16.21 1.77
C LEU A 414 -17.82 16.61 2.69
N VAL A 415 -17.69 15.93 3.82
CA VAL A 415 -16.50 16.09 4.68
C VAL A 415 -15.33 15.32 4.07
N VAL A 416 -14.28 16.05 3.73
CA VAL A 416 -13.02 15.54 3.20
C VAL A 416 -11.94 15.73 4.24
N GLU A 417 -11.14 14.69 4.44
CA GLU A 417 -10.02 14.71 5.37
C GLU A 417 -8.67 14.75 4.65
N GLY A 418 -7.64 15.08 5.40
CA GLY A 418 -6.28 15.08 4.90
C GLY A 418 -5.27 15.10 6.03
N THR A 419 -3.99 15.04 5.68
CA THR A 419 -2.89 15.13 6.63
C THR A 419 -1.97 16.28 6.25
N LEU A 420 -1.85 17.25 7.15
CA LEU A 420 -1.02 18.43 7.00
C LEU A 420 0.33 18.23 7.68
N TYR A 421 1.40 18.55 6.98
CA TYR A 421 2.79 18.56 7.45
C TYR A 421 3.33 19.98 7.33
N LEU A 422 3.59 20.62 8.47
CA LEU A 422 4.15 21.95 8.53
C LEU A 422 5.68 21.90 8.65
N PRO A 423 6.42 22.73 7.91
CA PRO A 423 7.85 22.91 8.13
C PRO A 423 8.10 23.57 9.49
N ALA A 424 9.29 23.37 10.04
CA ALA A 424 9.66 23.95 11.34
C ALA A 424 9.51 25.49 11.38
N SER A 425 9.69 26.17 10.24
CA SER A 425 9.51 27.61 10.10
C SER A 425 8.06 28.09 10.26
N ALA A 426 7.09 27.20 10.11
CA ALA A 426 5.66 27.52 10.25
C ALA A 426 5.09 27.15 11.63
N VAL A 427 5.93 26.74 12.59
CA VAL A 427 5.51 26.25 13.92
C VAL A 427 6.18 27.07 15.04
N GLY A 428 5.45 27.38 16.10
CA GLY A 428 5.96 28.10 17.27
C GLY A 428 5.68 29.60 17.26
N GLU A 429 6.30 30.32 18.21
CA GLU A 429 6.03 31.77 18.43
C GLU A 429 6.57 32.65 17.31
N GLU A 430 7.63 32.23 16.62
CA GLU A 430 8.24 32.96 15.50
C GLU A 430 7.80 32.39 14.14
N ALA A 431 6.65 31.73 14.09
CA ALA A 431 6.16 31.08 12.88
C ALA A 431 5.98 32.06 11.73
N THR A 432 6.46 31.70 10.56
CA THR A 432 6.27 32.44 9.30
C THR A 432 5.23 31.78 8.43
N ARG A 433 4.55 32.57 7.60
CA ARG A 433 3.67 32.00 6.57
C ARG A 433 4.49 31.37 5.46
N VAL A 434 4.06 30.20 5.00
CA VAL A 434 4.80 29.39 4.03
C VAL A 434 3.89 28.98 2.86
N PRO A 435 4.43 28.67 1.67
CA PRO A 435 3.65 28.08 0.60
C PRO A 435 3.26 26.64 0.93
N CYS A 436 2.26 26.12 0.21
CA CYS A 436 1.77 24.75 0.42
C CYS A 436 1.80 23.93 -0.87
N VAL A 437 2.32 22.73 -0.78
CA VAL A 437 2.20 21.69 -1.82
C VAL A 437 1.00 20.82 -1.46
N ILE A 438 -0.03 20.85 -2.30
CA ILE A 438 -1.20 19.97 -2.21
C ILE A 438 -0.85 18.68 -2.90
N HIS A 439 -1.09 17.56 -2.23
CA HIS A 439 -0.75 16.24 -2.73
C HIS A 439 -1.99 15.37 -2.90
N SER A 440 -2.12 14.77 -4.07
CA SER A 440 -3.08 13.69 -4.33
C SER A 440 -2.35 12.35 -4.46
N HIS A 441 -2.81 11.36 -3.71
CA HIS A 441 -2.27 10.00 -3.81
C HIS A 441 -2.67 9.32 -5.12
N GLY A 442 -1.97 8.24 -5.47
CA GLY A 442 -2.34 7.36 -6.58
C GLY A 442 -3.53 6.46 -6.23
N GLY A 443 -3.97 5.69 -7.17
CA GLY A 443 -5.09 4.74 -7.01
C GLY A 443 -6.15 4.92 -8.08
N PRO A 444 -7.34 5.53 -7.81
CA PRO A 444 -7.77 6.37 -6.68
C PRO A 444 -8.09 5.63 -5.39
N THR A 445 -8.38 4.33 -5.47
CA THR A 445 -8.76 3.49 -4.32
C THR A 445 -7.53 3.21 -3.45
N HIS A 446 -7.11 4.23 -2.73
CA HIS A 446 -6.00 4.27 -1.77
C HIS A 446 -6.28 5.38 -0.75
N GLN A 447 -5.34 5.69 0.15
CA GLN A 447 -5.45 6.82 1.08
C GLN A 447 -4.08 7.41 1.42
N ALA A 448 -4.08 8.63 1.93
CA ALA A 448 -2.89 9.32 2.40
C ALA A 448 -2.56 8.87 3.84
N LEU A 449 -1.73 7.87 3.97
CA LEU A 449 -1.27 7.37 5.27
C LEU A 449 -0.14 8.21 5.86
N ARG A 450 -0.01 8.16 7.19
CA ARG A 450 1.12 8.74 7.93
C ARG A 450 2.31 7.80 7.95
N ASP A 451 2.71 7.37 6.76
CA ASP A 451 3.84 6.50 6.47
C ASP A 451 5.14 7.29 6.23
N TRP A 452 6.22 6.57 6.01
CA TRP A 452 7.48 7.16 5.59
C TRP A 452 7.43 7.53 4.10
N LEU A 453 7.31 8.83 3.81
CA LEU A 453 7.43 9.38 2.46
C LEU A 453 8.58 10.40 2.42
N PRO A 454 9.79 10.02 1.94
CA PRO A 454 10.97 10.91 1.95
C PRO A 454 10.73 12.27 1.28
N PHE A 455 10.02 12.29 0.14
CA PHE A 455 9.77 13.54 -0.60
C PHE A 455 8.99 14.57 0.24
N ARG A 456 8.04 14.11 1.05
CA ARG A 456 7.28 14.95 1.98
C ARG A 456 8.18 15.65 2.99
N GLN A 457 9.17 14.94 3.53
CA GLN A 457 10.15 15.53 4.43
C GLN A 457 11.08 16.50 3.70
N LEU A 458 11.50 16.21 2.47
CA LEU A 458 12.32 17.11 1.65
C LEU A 458 11.59 18.42 1.31
N VAL A 459 10.28 18.39 1.08
CA VAL A 459 9.43 19.58 0.87
C VAL A 459 9.34 20.40 2.15
N ALA A 460 9.14 19.75 3.30
CA ALA A 460 9.12 20.44 4.59
C ALA A 460 10.48 21.08 4.95
N GLU A 461 11.59 20.38 4.70
CA GLU A 461 12.94 20.93 4.87
C GLU A 461 13.23 22.12 3.94
N ALA A 462 12.62 22.16 2.76
CA ALA A 462 12.69 23.30 1.87
C ALA A 462 11.84 24.50 2.33
N GLY A 463 11.11 24.39 3.45
CA GLY A 463 10.29 25.47 4.00
C GLY A 463 8.89 25.57 3.43
N MET A 464 8.35 24.51 2.84
CA MET A 464 6.98 24.45 2.31
C MET A 464 6.14 23.48 3.13
N ALA A 465 4.86 23.81 3.36
CA ALA A 465 3.89 22.89 3.90
C ALA A 465 3.54 21.80 2.85
N PHE A 466 3.12 20.63 3.33
CA PHE A 466 2.67 19.53 2.47
C PHE A 466 1.31 19.03 2.99
N LEU A 467 0.27 19.11 2.17
CA LEU A 467 -1.07 18.65 2.51
C LEU A 467 -1.47 17.48 1.62
N SER A 468 -1.52 16.28 2.20
CA SER A 468 -2.05 15.09 1.53
C SER A 468 -3.56 15.03 1.72
N VAL A 469 -4.33 14.93 0.63
CA VAL A 469 -5.80 14.97 0.64
C VAL A 469 -6.35 13.58 0.38
N ASP A 470 -7.31 13.14 1.21
CA ASP A 470 -8.11 11.94 1.00
C ASP A 470 -9.40 12.32 0.28
N PHE A 471 -9.30 12.63 -1.01
CA PHE A 471 -10.44 12.99 -1.86
C PHE A 471 -11.43 11.82 -1.99
N ARG A 472 -12.70 12.11 -2.36
CA ARG A 472 -13.69 11.03 -2.61
C ARG A 472 -13.14 9.96 -3.57
N GLY A 473 -13.38 8.70 -3.28
CA GLY A 473 -12.73 7.56 -3.93
C GLY A 473 -11.62 6.94 -3.08
N SER A 474 -11.13 7.63 -2.03
CA SER A 474 -10.12 7.10 -1.10
C SER A 474 -10.69 5.97 -0.23
N THR A 475 -9.81 5.06 0.22
CA THR A 475 -10.11 4.02 1.21
C THR A 475 -10.02 4.58 2.65
N GLY A 476 -10.46 3.80 3.63
CA GLY A 476 -10.43 4.20 5.04
C GLY A 476 -11.71 4.89 5.54
N TYR A 477 -12.68 5.16 4.66
CA TYR A 477 -13.89 5.95 4.93
C TYR A 477 -15.19 5.21 4.62
N GLY A 478 -15.12 3.91 4.42
CA GLY A 478 -16.26 3.06 4.06
C GLY A 478 -16.60 3.05 2.57
N ARG A 479 -17.52 2.15 2.21
CA ARG A 479 -17.89 1.87 0.82
C ARG A 479 -18.47 3.09 0.09
N GLU A 480 -19.31 3.87 0.75
CA GLU A 480 -19.97 5.03 0.14
C GLU A 480 -18.92 6.05 -0.33
N PHE A 481 -17.96 6.39 0.50
CA PHE A 481 -16.89 7.33 0.18
C PHE A 481 -15.95 6.75 -0.90
N ARG A 482 -15.60 5.46 -0.78
CA ARG A 482 -14.75 4.76 -1.74
C ARG A 482 -15.33 4.73 -3.17
N TRP A 483 -16.64 4.71 -3.30
CA TRP A 483 -17.34 4.71 -4.59
C TRP A 483 -17.90 6.08 -5.01
N ALA A 484 -17.69 7.13 -4.23
CA ALA A 484 -18.29 8.44 -4.47
C ALA A 484 -17.80 9.14 -5.74
N ASN A 485 -16.65 8.73 -6.32
CA ASN A 485 -16.14 9.25 -7.59
C ASN A 485 -16.44 8.34 -8.79
N ARG A 486 -17.32 7.34 -8.66
CA ARG A 486 -17.72 6.52 -9.83
C ARG A 486 -18.41 7.33 -10.90
N GLY A 487 -17.92 7.22 -12.14
CA GLY A 487 -18.40 8.00 -13.29
C GLY A 487 -17.98 9.48 -13.25
N GLU A 488 -17.15 9.87 -12.26
CA GLU A 488 -16.82 11.27 -11.97
C GLU A 488 -15.31 11.53 -11.86
N TRP A 489 -14.45 10.62 -12.31
CA TRP A 489 -13.01 10.80 -12.27
C TRP A 489 -12.57 12.10 -12.95
N GLY A 490 -11.70 12.88 -12.28
CA GLY A 490 -11.21 14.18 -12.72
C GLY A 490 -12.26 15.28 -12.73
N HIS A 491 -13.36 15.10 -12.02
CA HIS A 491 -14.44 16.05 -11.88
C HIS A 491 -14.75 16.31 -10.40
N THR A 492 -15.61 15.51 -9.77
CA THR A 492 -15.98 15.75 -8.37
C THR A 492 -14.84 15.51 -7.39
N ASP A 493 -13.98 14.53 -7.64
CA ASP A 493 -12.75 14.28 -6.88
C ASP A 493 -11.68 15.38 -7.08
N ALA A 494 -11.62 15.99 -8.28
CA ALA A 494 -10.78 17.17 -8.51
C ALA A 494 -11.28 18.39 -7.73
N PHE A 495 -12.59 18.51 -7.57
CA PHE A 495 -13.17 19.57 -6.73
C PHE A 495 -12.80 19.42 -5.26
N ASP A 496 -12.75 18.20 -4.71
CA ASP A 496 -12.29 17.97 -3.34
C ASP A 496 -10.86 18.49 -3.13
N VAL A 497 -9.98 18.25 -4.11
CA VAL A 497 -8.57 18.70 -4.06
C VAL A 497 -8.46 20.23 -4.20
N ILE A 498 -9.27 20.85 -5.05
CA ILE A 498 -9.34 22.31 -5.19
C ILE A 498 -9.88 22.94 -3.90
N ASP A 499 -10.91 22.36 -3.29
CA ASP A 499 -11.46 22.84 -2.02
C ASP A 499 -10.46 22.70 -0.87
N ALA A 500 -9.64 21.63 -0.87
CA ALA A 500 -8.49 21.50 0.04
C ALA A 500 -7.46 22.62 -0.15
N ALA A 501 -7.20 23.01 -1.40
CA ALA A 501 -6.29 24.09 -1.72
C ALA A 501 -6.83 25.44 -1.23
N HIS A 502 -8.11 25.73 -1.43
CA HIS A 502 -8.78 26.92 -0.87
C HIS A 502 -8.78 26.91 0.66
N TRP A 503 -9.05 25.74 1.28
CA TRP A 503 -8.96 25.60 2.72
C TRP A 503 -7.54 25.94 3.21
N ALA A 504 -6.50 25.42 2.55
CA ALA A 504 -5.11 25.69 2.91
C ALA A 504 -4.76 27.17 2.76
N ALA A 505 -5.15 27.81 1.65
CA ALA A 505 -4.91 29.22 1.39
C ALA A 505 -5.54 30.16 2.45
N ALA A 506 -6.66 29.75 3.04
CA ALA A 506 -7.36 30.49 4.09
C ALA A 506 -6.71 30.35 5.48
N GLN A 507 -5.74 29.42 5.66
CA GLN A 507 -5.11 29.21 6.95
C GLN A 507 -4.07 30.28 7.30
N THR A 508 -3.90 30.54 8.60
CA THR A 508 -2.95 31.56 9.08
C THR A 508 -1.49 31.24 8.79
N TRP A 509 -1.14 29.97 8.65
CA TRP A 509 0.21 29.50 8.33
C TRP A 509 0.54 29.57 6.82
N CYS A 510 -0.46 29.66 5.95
CA CYS A 510 -0.26 29.64 4.50
C CYS A 510 -0.09 31.08 3.93
N ASP A 511 0.86 31.29 3.02
CA ASP A 511 1.09 32.56 2.37
C ASP A 511 0.29 32.74 1.07
N GLY A 512 -0.48 31.72 0.66
CA GLY A 512 -1.34 31.70 -0.52
C GLY A 512 -0.66 31.20 -1.80
N ARG A 513 0.65 30.89 -1.77
CA ARG A 513 1.33 30.25 -2.90
C ARG A 513 1.11 28.75 -2.85
N LEU A 514 0.39 28.20 -3.83
CA LEU A 514 0.00 26.79 -3.87
C LEU A 514 0.61 26.09 -5.07
N ALA A 515 1.06 24.85 -4.88
CA ALA A 515 1.44 23.94 -5.96
C ALA A 515 0.70 22.61 -5.79
N HIS A 516 0.52 21.88 -6.89
CA HIS A 516 0.01 20.51 -6.84
C HIS A 516 1.08 19.49 -7.23
N TYR A 517 1.12 18.37 -6.52
CA TYR A 517 2.03 17.27 -6.73
C TYR A 517 1.29 15.94 -6.64
N GLY A 518 1.52 15.05 -7.59
CA GLY A 518 0.97 13.69 -7.51
C GLY A 518 1.60 12.69 -8.47
N ALA A 519 1.34 11.42 -8.21
CA ALA A 519 1.86 10.31 -8.99
C ALA A 519 0.73 9.38 -9.44
N SER A 520 0.81 8.81 -10.65
CA SER A 520 -0.22 7.94 -11.21
C SER A 520 -1.57 8.68 -11.25
N TYR A 521 -2.60 8.16 -10.57
CA TYR A 521 -3.86 8.90 -10.43
C TYR A 521 -3.67 10.31 -9.85
N GLY A 522 -2.73 10.49 -8.89
CA GLY A 522 -2.37 11.81 -8.38
C GLY A 522 -1.72 12.72 -9.43
N GLY A 523 -0.94 12.17 -10.38
CA GLY A 523 -0.41 12.90 -11.52
C GLY A 523 -1.51 13.32 -12.50
N TYR A 524 -2.43 12.42 -12.79
CA TYR A 524 -3.66 12.73 -13.52
C TYR A 524 -4.45 13.84 -12.81
N MET A 525 -4.59 13.77 -11.49
CA MET A 525 -5.25 14.80 -10.69
C MET A 525 -4.52 16.15 -10.81
N THR A 526 -3.18 16.16 -10.89
CA THR A 526 -2.42 17.41 -11.17
C THR A 526 -2.91 18.08 -12.44
N LEU A 527 -3.02 17.35 -13.53
CA LEU A 527 -3.50 17.89 -14.81
C LEU A 527 -4.95 18.38 -14.71
N CYS A 528 -5.80 17.64 -13.99
CA CYS A 528 -7.21 17.99 -13.82
C CYS A 528 -7.39 19.29 -13.04
N VAL A 529 -6.73 19.45 -11.87
CA VAL A 529 -6.90 20.65 -11.02
C VAL A 529 -6.29 21.90 -11.65
N LEU A 530 -5.16 21.76 -12.37
CA LEU A 530 -4.55 22.88 -13.09
C LEU A 530 -5.43 23.38 -14.25
N ALA A 531 -6.15 22.49 -14.91
CA ALA A 531 -7.09 22.85 -15.96
C ALA A 531 -8.42 23.36 -15.41
N GLU A 532 -8.86 22.88 -14.23
CA GLU A 532 -10.15 23.25 -13.66
C GLU A 532 -10.14 24.64 -13.03
N GLU A 533 -9.12 24.97 -12.23
CA GLU A 533 -8.96 26.29 -11.60
C GLU A 533 -7.54 26.85 -11.83
N PRO A 534 -7.24 27.36 -13.03
CA PRO A 534 -5.88 27.68 -13.48
C PRO A 534 -5.15 28.71 -12.60
N SER A 535 -5.85 29.75 -12.15
CA SER A 535 -5.25 30.88 -11.39
C SER A 535 -4.85 30.54 -9.95
N LEU A 536 -5.29 29.38 -9.46
CA LEU A 536 -5.02 28.93 -8.08
C LEU A 536 -3.56 28.49 -7.88
N TRP A 537 -2.92 27.99 -8.94
CA TRP A 537 -1.67 27.24 -8.84
C TRP A 537 -0.45 28.04 -9.30
N ARG A 538 0.65 27.93 -8.55
CA ARG A 538 1.97 28.44 -8.93
C ARG A 538 2.79 27.43 -9.74
N ALA A 539 2.54 26.13 -9.52
CA ALA A 539 3.23 25.05 -10.21
C ALA A 539 2.42 23.74 -10.14
N GLY A 540 2.60 22.87 -11.10
CA GLY A 540 2.11 21.50 -11.08
C GLY A 540 3.21 20.47 -11.34
N ILE A 541 3.17 19.34 -10.64
CA ILE A 541 4.10 18.23 -10.85
C ILE A 541 3.29 16.96 -11.09
N ASP A 542 3.39 16.45 -12.30
CA ASP A 542 2.78 15.20 -12.75
C ASP A 542 3.84 14.11 -12.87
N LEU A 543 3.73 13.08 -12.04
CA LEU A 543 4.52 11.86 -12.17
C LEU A 543 3.66 10.78 -12.83
N TYR A 544 3.93 10.50 -14.10
CA TYR A 544 3.31 9.43 -14.89
C TYR A 544 1.78 9.36 -14.75
N GLY A 545 1.10 10.51 -14.83
CA GLY A 545 -0.36 10.60 -14.80
C GLY A 545 -1.01 10.36 -16.16
N ASP A 546 -2.31 10.05 -16.12
CA ASP A 546 -3.14 9.96 -17.32
C ASP A 546 -3.51 11.35 -17.85
N SER A 547 -3.56 11.52 -19.16
CA SER A 547 -4.08 12.73 -19.80
C SER A 547 -5.41 12.50 -20.53
N ASP A 548 -5.62 11.26 -20.99
CA ASP A 548 -6.84 10.80 -21.69
C ASP A 548 -7.20 9.41 -21.15
N ILE A 549 -8.16 9.36 -20.22
CA ILE A 549 -8.53 8.10 -19.54
C ILE A 549 -9.21 7.09 -20.49
N ALA A 550 -9.80 7.52 -21.60
CA ALA A 550 -10.32 6.61 -22.63
C ALA A 550 -9.18 5.92 -23.39
N GLU A 551 -8.12 6.65 -23.73
CA GLU A 551 -6.93 6.06 -24.34
C GLU A 551 -6.14 5.21 -23.33
N SER A 552 -6.13 5.59 -22.04
CA SER A 552 -5.55 4.76 -21.00
C SER A 552 -6.26 3.40 -20.87
N TYR A 553 -7.56 3.37 -20.98
CA TYR A 553 -8.32 2.10 -21.07
C TYR A 553 -7.89 1.24 -22.28
N ARG A 554 -7.62 1.85 -23.43
CA ARG A 554 -7.23 1.11 -24.65
C ARG A 554 -5.80 0.62 -24.63
N HIS A 555 -4.88 1.37 -24.03
CA HIS A 555 -3.43 1.16 -24.09
C HIS A 555 -2.78 0.70 -22.78
N GLY A 556 -3.48 0.83 -21.65
CA GLY A 556 -3.00 0.39 -20.34
C GLY A 556 -2.99 -1.13 -20.18
N ASP A 557 -2.41 -1.57 -19.10
CA ASP A 557 -2.39 -2.99 -18.73
C ASP A 557 -3.79 -3.49 -18.31
N ARG A 558 -3.94 -4.81 -18.21
CA ARG A 558 -5.24 -5.41 -17.85
C ARG A 558 -5.77 -4.95 -16.49
N PRO A 559 -4.98 -4.89 -15.39
CA PRO A 559 -5.48 -4.38 -14.13
C PRO A 559 -5.98 -2.94 -14.21
N GLY A 560 -5.25 -2.04 -14.87
CA GLY A 560 -5.69 -0.65 -15.09
C GLY A 560 -7.01 -0.56 -15.89
N ARG A 561 -7.18 -1.40 -16.92
CA ARG A 561 -8.45 -1.47 -17.66
C ARG A 561 -9.61 -1.96 -16.80
N ILE A 562 -9.38 -2.95 -15.95
CA ILE A 562 -10.41 -3.45 -15.02
C ILE A 562 -10.82 -2.36 -14.03
N ASP A 563 -9.86 -1.60 -13.50
CA ASP A 563 -10.15 -0.48 -12.60
C ASP A 563 -10.94 0.63 -13.29
N LEU A 564 -10.55 1.02 -14.51
CA LEU A 564 -11.30 1.98 -15.30
C LEU A 564 -12.72 1.49 -15.62
N GLU A 565 -12.88 0.22 -16.03
CA GLU A 565 -14.20 -0.35 -16.30
C GLU A 565 -15.07 -0.39 -15.05
N ARG A 566 -14.51 -0.73 -13.88
CA ARG A 566 -15.17 -0.73 -12.58
C ARG A 566 -15.69 0.66 -12.21
N MET A 567 -14.83 1.67 -12.40
CA MET A 567 -15.08 3.02 -11.91
C MET A 567 -15.85 3.88 -12.93
N MET A 568 -15.58 3.72 -14.23
CA MET A 568 -16.07 4.61 -15.27
C MET A 568 -16.96 3.93 -16.31
N GLY A 569 -17.08 2.58 -16.28
CA GLY A 569 -17.68 1.81 -17.36
C GLY A 569 -16.74 1.65 -18.54
N LYS A 570 -17.28 1.25 -19.71
CA LYS A 570 -16.47 1.13 -20.94
C LYS A 570 -16.49 2.45 -21.74
N PRO A 571 -15.36 2.93 -22.23
CA PRO A 571 -15.30 4.23 -22.94
C PRO A 571 -16.11 4.24 -24.25
N ASP A 572 -16.38 3.06 -24.83
CA ASP A 572 -17.18 2.93 -26.07
C ASP A 572 -18.68 2.80 -25.76
N ASP A 573 -19.08 2.76 -24.50
CA ASP A 573 -20.49 2.80 -24.07
C ASP A 573 -21.00 4.25 -24.20
N PRO A 574 -22.10 4.50 -24.95
CA PRO A 574 -22.67 5.83 -25.10
C PRO A 574 -23.03 6.53 -23.76
N GLU A 575 -23.35 5.77 -22.71
CA GLU A 575 -23.66 6.32 -21.37
C GLU A 575 -22.38 6.74 -20.63
N ALA A 576 -21.27 6.01 -20.80
CA ALA A 576 -20.01 6.27 -20.13
C ALA A 576 -19.11 7.28 -20.88
N ALA A 577 -19.15 7.31 -22.20
CA ALA A 577 -18.29 8.13 -23.05
C ALA A 577 -18.23 9.64 -22.66
N PRO A 578 -19.35 10.30 -22.29
CA PRO A 578 -19.29 11.70 -21.84
C PRO A 578 -18.46 11.91 -20.57
N ALA A 579 -18.51 10.95 -19.62
CA ALA A 579 -17.74 11.01 -18.38
C ALA A 579 -16.23 10.85 -18.67
N TYR A 580 -15.85 9.95 -19.55
CA TYR A 580 -14.46 9.80 -20.03
C TYR A 580 -13.92 11.09 -20.63
N ARG A 581 -14.70 11.76 -21.50
CA ARG A 581 -14.28 13.02 -22.10
C ARG A 581 -14.18 14.14 -21.07
N ARG A 582 -15.15 14.27 -20.17
CA ARG A 582 -15.17 15.28 -19.10
C ARG A 582 -13.97 15.09 -18.17
N GLY A 583 -13.67 13.84 -17.78
CA GLY A 583 -12.58 13.49 -16.89
C GLY A 583 -11.20 13.57 -17.53
N SER A 584 -11.05 13.71 -18.87
CA SER A 584 -9.73 13.74 -19.51
C SER A 584 -9.19 15.17 -19.62
N PRO A 585 -8.11 15.54 -18.90
CA PRO A 585 -7.55 16.89 -18.90
C PRO A 585 -6.97 17.29 -20.24
N LEU A 586 -6.61 16.36 -21.12
CA LEU A 586 -6.15 16.62 -22.49
C LEU A 586 -7.09 17.55 -23.28
N TYR A 587 -8.40 17.44 -23.04
CA TYR A 587 -9.41 18.24 -23.74
C TYR A 587 -9.65 19.62 -23.13
N ARG A 588 -8.83 20.01 -22.13
CA ARG A 588 -8.90 21.31 -21.42
C ARG A 588 -7.52 21.91 -21.22
N VAL A 589 -6.51 21.45 -21.96
CA VAL A 589 -5.11 21.85 -21.78
C VAL A 589 -4.91 23.37 -22.03
N GLU A 590 -5.74 23.98 -22.88
CA GLU A 590 -5.73 25.42 -23.15
C GLU A 590 -5.96 26.26 -21.88
N ARG A 591 -6.60 25.70 -20.86
CA ARG A 591 -6.87 26.35 -19.57
C ARG A 591 -5.68 26.34 -18.62
N ILE A 592 -4.70 25.46 -18.78
CA ILE A 592 -3.54 25.36 -17.89
C ILE A 592 -2.69 26.63 -18.02
N GLU A 593 -2.49 27.34 -16.89
CA GLU A 593 -1.68 28.57 -16.81
C GLU A 593 -0.37 28.36 -16.05
N ALA A 594 -0.39 27.53 -15.00
CA ALA A 594 0.77 27.26 -14.16
C ALA A 594 1.86 26.46 -14.90
N PRO A 595 3.14 26.71 -14.63
CA PRO A 595 4.23 25.85 -15.09
C PRO A 595 4.02 24.40 -14.65
N LEU A 596 4.31 23.45 -15.56
CA LEU A 596 4.08 22.02 -15.35
C LEU A 596 5.38 21.24 -15.52
N LEU A 597 5.71 20.39 -14.55
CA LEU A 597 6.76 19.37 -14.67
C LEU A 597 6.13 17.99 -14.84
N ILE A 598 6.55 17.26 -15.89
CA ILE A 598 6.08 15.91 -16.17
C ILE A 598 7.26 14.94 -16.15
N LEU A 599 7.16 13.87 -15.35
CA LEU A 599 8.16 12.80 -15.29
C LEU A 599 7.53 11.46 -15.61
N HIS A 600 8.07 10.70 -16.58
CA HIS A 600 7.48 9.42 -16.99
C HIS A 600 8.51 8.37 -17.38
N GLY A 601 8.22 7.10 -17.07
CA GLY A 601 9.01 5.94 -17.49
C GLY A 601 8.60 5.41 -18.87
N ARG A 602 9.57 5.22 -19.77
CA ARG A 602 9.29 4.70 -21.13
C ARG A 602 8.79 3.25 -21.18
N LYS A 603 8.98 2.47 -20.10
CA LYS A 603 8.51 1.08 -19.99
C LYS A 603 7.23 0.94 -19.18
N ASP A 604 6.53 2.04 -18.92
CA ASP A 604 5.28 2.02 -18.18
C ASP A 604 4.18 1.32 -19.00
N LYS A 605 3.64 0.25 -18.43
CA LYS A 605 2.53 -0.53 -19.02
C LYS A 605 1.18 -0.20 -18.35
N ARG A 606 1.20 0.42 -17.14
CA ARG A 606 0.00 0.78 -16.40
C ARG A 606 -0.62 2.04 -16.98
N VAL A 607 0.15 3.12 -16.99
CA VAL A 607 -0.16 4.37 -17.70
C VAL A 607 0.77 4.45 -18.90
N SER A 608 0.24 4.27 -20.10
CA SER A 608 1.04 4.24 -21.30
C SER A 608 1.80 5.58 -21.50
N PRO A 609 3.11 5.56 -21.86
CA PRO A 609 3.84 6.77 -22.23
C PRO A 609 3.14 7.64 -23.29
N LEU A 610 2.26 7.04 -24.09
CA LEU A 610 1.41 7.75 -25.04
C LEU A 610 0.58 8.87 -24.36
N MET A 611 0.21 8.71 -23.09
CA MET A 611 -0.55 9.71 -22.34
C MET A 611 0.27 10.99 -22.18
N THR A 612 1.52 10.87 -21.78
CA THR A 612 2.44 12.01 -21.69
C THR A 612 2.80 12.57 -23.09
N GLU A 613 2.97 11.72 -24.10
CA GLU A 613 3.23 12.21 -25.47
C GLU A 613 2.08 13.09 -25.97
N LYS A 614 0.84 12.68 -25.78
CA LYS A 614 -0.36 13.45 -26.18
C LYS A 614 -0.50 14.78 -25.43
N ILE A 615 -0.28 14.79 -24.10
CA ILE A 615 -0.42 16.03 -23.34
C ILE A 615 0.70 17.01 -23.68
N VAL A 616 1.92 16.54 -23.90
CA VAL A 616 3.07 17.37 -24.32
C VAL A 616 2.79 18.00 -25.68
N GLU A 617 2.33 17.23 -26.67
CA GLU A 617 1.93 17.78 -27.98
C GLU A 617 0.87 18.87 -27.84
N ALA A 618 -0.15 18.66 -27.02
CA ALA A 618 -1.21 19.64 -26.77
C ALA A 618 -0.67 20.91 -26.06
N LEU A 619 0.21 20.75 -25.07
CA LEU A 619 0.86 21.87 -24.37
C LEU A 619 1.74 22.71 -25.32
N GLU A 620 2.44 22.07 -26.29
CA GLU A 620 3.23 22.75 -27.32
C GLU A 620 2.32 23.58 -28.25
N ILE A 621 1.23 22.98 -28.73
CA ILE A 621 0.26 23.64 -29.60
C ILE A 621 -0.34 24.89 -28.93
N GLU A 622 -0.67 24.79 -27.64
CA GLU A 622 -1.25 25.87 -26.85
C GLU A 622 -0.20 26.85 -26.27
N GLY A 623 1.10 26.64 -26.56
CA GLY A 623 2.18 27.50 -26.10
C GLY A 623 2.33 27.57 -24.57
N LYS A 624 2.06 26.49 -23.88
CA LYS A 624 2.09 26.39 -22.41
C LYS A 624 3.50 26.20 -21.88
N HIS A 625 3.74 26.63 -20.66
CA HIS A 625 5.03 26.48 -19.99
C HIS A 625 5.13 25.11 -19.30
N TYR A 626 5.96 24.21 -19.84
CA TYR A 626 6.16 22.89 -19.29
C TYR A 626 7.61 22.42 -19.39
N GLN A 627 7.94 21.40 -18.59
CA GLN A 627 9.16 20.60 -18.67
C GLN A 627 8.77 19.14 -18.65
N VAL A 628 9.40 18.33 -19.51
CA VAL A 628 9.20 16.87 -19.51
C VAL A 628 10.55 16.18 -19.36
N HIS A 629 10.59 15.12 -18.55
CA HIS A 629 11.76 14.25 -18.46
C HIS A 629 11.35 12.78 -18.54
N TRP A 630 12.06 12.03 -19.38
CA TRP A 630 11.80 10.61 -19.63
C TRP A 630 12.85 9.73 -18.98
N TYR A 631 12.41 8.64 -18.36
CA TYR A 631 13.28 7.58 -17.86
C TYR A 631 13.12 6.34 -18.75
N ASP A 632 14.12 6.09 -19.64
CA ASP A 632 14.02 5.09 -20.71
C ASP A 632 13.84 3.64 -20.23
N ASP A 633 14.26 3.34 -19.02
CA ASP A 633 14.29 2.01 -18.47
C ASP A 633 13.34 1.79 -17.27
N GLU A 634 12.49 2.77 -16.97
CA GLU A 634 11.55 2.70 -15.85
C GLU A 634 10.16 2.21 -16.25
N PRO A 635 9.59 1.29 -15.45
CA PRO A 635 8.17 0.97 -15.48
C PRO A 635 7.38 2.00 -14.65
N HIS A 636 6.10 1.71 -14.38
CA HIS A 636 5.26 2.50 -13.50
C HIS A 636 5.85 2.62 -12.09
N GLY A 637 6.05 3.85 -11.58
CA GLY A 637 6.46 4.14 -10.21
C GLY A 637 7.97 4.30 -9.99
N LEU A 638 8.80 4.54 -11.02
CA LEU A 638 10.24 4.83 -10.90
C LEU A 638 10.97 3.92 -9.90
N LYS A 639 11.25 2.67 -10.32
CA LYS A 639 11.73 1.61 -9.41
C LYS A 639 13.21 1.69 -9.07
N LYS A 640 14.02 2.30 -9.97
CA LYS A 640 15.46 2.44 -9.76
C LYS A 640 15.75 3.60 -8.84
N ARG A 641 16.62 3.36 -7.87
CA ARG A 641 16.99 4.32 -6.84
C ARG A 641 17.59 5.62 -7.42
N GLU A 642 18.44 5.47 -8.43
CA GLU A 642 19.06 6.61 -9.12
C GLU A 642 18.04 7.51 -9.81
N ASN A 643 17.04 6.90 -10.48
CA ASN A 643 15.96 7.61 -11.15
C ASN A 643 14.99 8.24 -10.14
N GLY A 644 14.68 7.56 -9.04
CA GLY A 644 13.90 8.13 -7.94
C GLY A 644 14.58 9.34 -7.30
N ARG A 645 15.89 9.27 -7.06
CA ARG A 645 16.71 10.39 -6.58
C ARG A 645 16.70 11.57 -7.55
N ASP A 646 16.89 11.32 -8.84
CA ASP A 646 16.86 12.36 -9.88
C ASP A 646 15.46 13.00 -9.96
N ALA A 647 14.40 12.20 -9.89
CA ALA A 647 13.03 12.69 -9.86
C ALA A 647 12.77 13.63 -8.66
N TRP A 648 13.18 13.25 -7.45
CA TRP A 648 13.03 14.13 -6.28
C TRP A 648 13.80 15.43 -6.44
N LYS A 649 15.02 15.37 -6.99
CA LYS A 649 15.81 16.56 -7.26
C LYS A 649 15.07 17.50 -8.23
N ARG A 650 14.60 16.98 -9.37
CA ARG A 650 13.86 17.77 -10.37
C ARG A 650 12.59 18.38 -9.78
N CYS A 651 11.82 17.60 -9.02
CA CYS A 651 10.61 18.10 -8.37
C CYS A 651 10.92 19.20 -7.37
N LEU A 652 11.94 19.03 -6.53
CA LEU A 652 12.31 20.03 -5.52
C LEU A 652 12.86 21.32 -6.14
N ASP A 653 13.73 21.19 -7.16
CA ASP A 653 14.27 22.35 -7.90
C ASP A 653 13.17 23.10 -8.63
N PHE A 654 12.19 22.38 -9.21
CA PHE A 654 11.01 23.00 -9.84
C PHE A 654 10.14 23.77 -8.84
N LEU A 655 9.89 23.20 -7.66
CA LEU A 655 9.15 23.88 -6.58
C LEU A 655 9.93 25.11 -6.06
N ARG A 656 11.25 25.01 -5.87
CA ARG A 656 12.08 26.16 -5.46
C ARG A 656 12.00 27.29 -6.45
N ARG A 657 12.09 26.99 -7.74
CA ARG A 657 12.03 28.01 -8.81
C ARG A 657 10.66 28.69 -8.91
N HIS A 658 9.58 27.93 -8.93
CA HIS A 658 8.26 28.45 -9.26
C HIS A 658 7.39 28.80 -8.06
N VAL A 659 7.67 28.23 -6.88
CA VAL A 659 6.91 28.45 -5.66
C VAL A 659 7.67 29.31 -4.66
N LEU A 660 8.96 29.02 -4.43
CA LEU A 660 9.80 29.82 -3.54
C LEU A 660 10.48 31.02 -4.24
N GLU A 661 10.40 31.09 -5.58
CA GLU A 661 11.00 32.13 -6.41
C GLU A 661 12.54 32.24 -6.20
N GLN A 662 13.17 31.11 -5.86
CA GLN A 662 14.62 31.01 -5.71
C GLN A 662 15.26 30.86 -7.09
N VAL A 663 16.20 31.72 -7.41
CA VAL A 663 17.04 31.62 -8.62
C VAL A 663 18.18 30.66 -8.30
N ASP A 664 18.43 29.68 -9.17
CA ASP A 664 19.62 28.84 -9.05
C ASP A 664 20.86 29.75 -8.98
N GLU A 665 21.62 29.70 -7.90
CA GLU A 665 22.98 30.23 -7.88
C GLU A 665 23.82 29.25 -8.71
N ASP A 666 24.29 29.70 -9.88
CA ASP A 666 25.16 28.95 -10.82
C ASP A 666 26.44 28.40 -10.16
#